data_a63471339d0697f11abea65fd43d1b14
#
_entry.id   a63471339d0697f11abea65fd43d1b14
#
_cell.length_a   1.000
_cell.length_b   1.000
_cell.length_c   1.000
_cell.angle_alpha   90.00
_cell.angle_beta   90.00
_cell.angle_gamma   90.00
#
_symmetry.space_group_name_H-M   'P 1'
#
loop_
_entity.id
_entity.type
_entity.pdbx_description
1 polymer ?
#
loop_
_entity_poly.entity_id
_entity_poly.type
_entity_poly.pdbx_seq_one_letter_code
_entity_poly.pdbx_strand_id
1 'polypeptide(L)'
;MDSLEKDMVEQPYNLTEEQEKKEIVRRYRALLRVLKPKLKTGDKELVRRAFELAVEAHKTMRRKTGEPYIFHPLAVAMICVEEIGLGVRSTICALLHDTVEDTDLTLEDIQEEFGLEMAKIIDGLTKIATVVDNNTTQQAENFKKILLTLTDDPRVILIKLADRLHNMRTLDSMKREKQLKTSSETVYVYAPLAHRMGLYNLKTEMEDLAMKYLEPDTYKQIAKKLAETKRERTRYINEFIKPVKEKLDRADFKYDIYGRPKSIHSIWNKMKKKNVEFEEVYDLFAIRIIVDAAFELEKEACWKIYSIVSDMYNPAPERMRDWLSNPKANGYEALHTTVMGPQGKWVEVQIRSRRMNEIAEKGLAAHWKYKEGGAEEDRFDKWFSQIREALGGEDISSIDFLQDFKTSFLAEEIYVYTPKGDVRMLPVGSTALDFAFGIHSAIGSKCIGAKVNHKLVPIGHKLKSGDQIEIITSNKQKPTEDWLSSVVTAKAKNRIKDALKEEKRKIAEDGKYIAEKKLHAFGASFSQQNIDELVAFYKLPSPLDLFYLLAIKQLDLKELNEFELKGDRLELIKFKKPEVEKTAGSGKVDDKKDTELVIFGEKSDKIMYTLGNCCKPIPGDDVFGFVTTGKGLIIHRTNCPNATRLLSSHGHRVVKTKWAKNKEISFLTGLRITGLDDVGVIHKITNLISGDLKININAITVEAKEGVFEGNIRLFVHDKDELDVLLNKLRSLSGIQKVQRYDLEG
;
A
#
# COMPACT_ATOMS: atom_id res chain seq x y z
N MET A 1 -28.02 -25.94 13.38
CA MET A 1 -26.78 -25.35 12.88
C MET A 1 -26.25 -26.01 11.60
N ASP A 2 -26.98 -26.95 11.02
CA ASP A 2 -26.53 -27.77 9.86
C ASP A 2 -27.18 -27.42 8.52
N SER A 3 -27.86 -26.27 8.42
CA SER A 3 -28.52 -25.85 7.17
C SER A 3 -27.91 -24.65 6.45
N LEU A 4 -26.86 -24.04 7.00
CA LEU A 4 -26.18 -22.87 6.37
C LEU A 4 -24.84 -23.19 5.71
N GLU A 5 -24.33 -24.42 5.85
CA GLU A 5 -23.07 -24.85 5.18
C GLU A 5 -23.31 -25.61 3.87
N LYS A 6 -24.56 -25.86 3.48
CA LYS A 6 -24.87 -26.66 2.28
C LYS A 6 -25.12 -25.90 1.00
N ASP A 7 -25.19 -24.56 1.02
CA ASP A 7 -25.61 -23.76 -0.14
C ASP A 7 -24.50 -22.97 -0.85
N MET A 8 -23.23 -23.34 -0.66
CA MET A 8 -22.13 -22.82 -1.50
C MET A 8 -21.43 -23.93 -2.30
N VAL A 9 -22.19 -24.89 -2.78
CA VAL A 9 -21.76 -25.68 -3.93
C VAL A 9 -22.02 -24.82 -5.15
N GLU A 10 -20.96 -24.30 -5.77
CA GLU A 10 -21.01 -23.66 -7.08
C GLU A 10 -21.84 -24.55 -8.00
N GLN A 11 -23.02 -24.03 -8.44
CA GLN A 11 -23.76 -24.72 -9.50
C GLN A 11 -22.84 -24.69 -10.72
N PRO A 12 -22.53 -25.85 -11.32
CA PRO A 12 -21.70 -25.88 -12.51
C PRO A 12 -22.37 -25.01 -13.59
N TYR A 13 -21.56 -24.21 -14.28
CA TYR A 13 -22.03 -23.40 -15.40
C TYR A 13 -22.76 -24.30 -16.44
N ASN A 14 -24.07 -24.11 -16.59
CA ASN A 14 -24.96 -25.05 -17.27
C ASN A 14 -25.72 -24.43 -18.47
N LEU A 15 -25.21 -23.38 -19.07
CA LEU A 15 -25.83 -22.86 -20.30
C LEU A 15 -25.46 -23.72 -21.50
N THR A 16 -26.46 -23.99 -22.37
CA THR A 16 -26.20 -24.58 -23.67
C THR A 16 -25.50 -23.57 -24.58
N GLU A 17 -24.83 -24.05 -25.63
CA GLU A 17 -24.12 -23.18 -26.60
C GLU A 17 -25.04 -22.10 -27.20
N GLU A 18 -26.32 -22.45 -27.45
CA GLU A 18 -27.31 -21.50 -27.96
C GLU A 18 -27.71 -20.44 -26.93
N GLN A 19 -27.80 -20.83 -25.66
CA GLN A 19 -28.04 -19.92 -24.55
C GLN A 19 -26.86 -18.98 -24.31
N GLU A 20 -25.62 -19.49 -24.45
CA GLU A 20 -24.40 -18.67 -24.39
C GLU A 20 -24.39 -17.60 -25.48
N LYS A 21 -24.67 -17.96 -26.71
CA LYS A 21 -24.77 -17.00 -27.84
C LYS A 21 -25.81 -15.91 -27.56
N LYS A 22 -26.97 -16.30 -27.03
CA LYS A 22 -28.00 -15.33 -26.63
C LYS A 22 -27.55 -14.42 -25.52
N GLU A 23 -26.81 -14.94 -24.48
CA GLU A 23 -26.29 -14.17 -23.38
C GLU A 23 -25.17 -13.21 -23.82
N ILE A 24 -24.26 -13.63 -24.70
CA ILE A 24 -23.21 -12.77 -25.29
C ILE A 24 -23.87 -11.56 -25.96
N VAL A 25 -24.87 -11.78 -26.82
CA VAL A 25 -25.59 -10.71 -27.52
C VAL A 25 -26.35 -9.82 -26.53
N ARG A 26 -26.94 -10.40 -25.49
CA ARG A 26 -27.62 -9.64 -24.41
C ARG A 26 -26.69 -8.67 -23.72
N ARG A 27 -25.49 -9.16 -23.30
CA ARG A 27 -24.46 -8.34 -22.62
C ARG A 27 -23.93 -7.26 -23.56
N TYR A 28 -23.68 -7.57 -24.81
CA TYR A 28 -23.27 -6.58 -25.81
C TYR A 28 -24.32 -5.48 -26.02
N ARG A 29 -25.60 -5.86 -26.13
CA ARG A 29 -26.72 -4.88 -26.24
C ARG A 29 -26.82 -4.00 -25.00
N ALA A 30 -26.55 -4.54 -23.80
CA ALA A 30 -26.51 -3.77 -22.57
C ALA A 30 -25.36 -2.75 -22.61
N LEU A 31 -24.16 -3.15 -23.04
CA LEU A 31 -23.01 -2.27 -23.22
C LEU A 31 -23.33 -1.12 -24.19
N LEU A 32 -23.90 -1.42 -25.36
CA LEU A 32 -24.29 -0.41 -26.33
C LEU A 32 -25.36 0.57 -25.80
N ARG A 33 -26.26 0.11 -24.93
CA ARG A 33 -27.29 0.98 -24.31
C ARG A 33 -26.63 2.01 -23.38
N VAL A 34 -25.69 1.60 -22.57
CA VAL A 34 -24.95 2.50 -21.66
C VAL A 34 -24.04 3.43 -22.45
N LEU A 35 -23.42 2.94 -23.53
CA LEU A 35 -22.51 3.71 -24.37
C LEU A 35 -23.21 4.73 -25.27
N LYS A 36 -24.52 4.52 -25.57
CA LYS A 36 -25.31 5.32 -26.52
C LYS A 36 -25.15 6.85 -26.37
N PRO A 37 -25.16 7.45 -25.16
CA PRO A 37 -24.99 8.90 -25.00
C PRO A 37 -23.63 9.44 -25.44
N LYS A 38 -22.62 8.56 -25.61
CA LYS A 38 -21.25 8.92 -25.96
C LYS A 38 -20.87 8.59 -27.41
N LEU A 39 -21.75 7.93 -28.15
CA LEU A 39 -21.52 7.52 -29.54
C LEU A 39 -21.59 8.73 -30.51
N LYS A 40 -20.59 8.85 -31.35
CA LYS A 40 -20.57 9.73 -32.55
C LYS A 40 -20.84 8.91 -33.80
N THR A 41 -20.98 9.59 -34.94
CA THR A 41 -21.15 8.93 -36.24
C THR A 41 -19.97 8.01 -36.55
N GLY A 42 -20.22 6.76 -36.88
CA GLY A 42 -19.22 5.72 -37.16
C GLY A 42 -18.76 4.92 -35.93
N ASP A 43 -18.88 5.46 -34.71
CA ASP A 43 -18.40 4.78 -33.49
C ASP A 43 -19.08 3.44 -33.23
N LYS A 44 -20.40 3.34 -33.54
CA LYS A 44 -21.14 2.11 -33.31
C LYS A 44 -20.60 0.95 -34.15
N GLU A 45 -20.16 1.23 -35.37
CA GLU A 45 -19.58 0.23 -36.26
C GLU A 45 -18.19 -0.22 -35.75
N LEU A 46 -17.36 0.71 -35.27
CA LEU A 46 -16.07 0.40 -34.68
C LEU A 46 -16.22 -0.50 -33.43
N VAL A 47 -17.15 -0.16 -32.53
CA VAL A 47 -17.44 -1.00 -31.34
C VAL A 47 -17.95 -2.38 -31.73
N ARG A 48 -18.77 -2.47 -32.80
CA ARG A 48 -19.27 -3.74 -33.32
C ARG A 48 -18.14 -4.60 -33.84
N ARG A 49 -17.21 -4.06 -34.64
CA ARG A 49 -16.05 -4.79 -35.16
C ARG A 49 -15.15 -5.27 -34.03
N ALA A 50 -14.88 -4.43 -33.04
CA ALA A 50 -14.09 -4.83 -31.88
C ALA A 50 -14.76 -5.97 -31.08
N PHE A 51 -16.08 -5.93 -30.93
CA PHE A 51 -16.82 -7.00 -30.29
C PHE A 51 -16.77 -8.29 -31.11
N GLU A 52 -16.99 -8.24 -32.42
CA GLU A 52 -16.94 -9.42 -33.31
C GLU A 52 -15.54 -10.04 -33.32
N LEU A 53 -14.48 -9.21 -33.38
CA LEU A 53 -13.09 -9.66 -33.28
C LEU A 53 -12.79 -10.32 -31.93
N ALA A 54 -13.21 -9.72 -30.81
CA ALA A 54 -13.02 -10.28 -29.48
C ALA A 54 -13.78 -11.62 -29.30
N VAL A 55 -14.99 -11.76 -29.87
CA VAL A 55 -15.76 -13.00 -29.84
C VAL A 55 -15.04 -14.10 -30.59
N GLU A 56 -14.55 -13.84 -31.81
CA GLU A 56 -13.85 -14.82 -32.62
C GLU A 56 -12.51 -15.22 -32.00
N ALA A 57 -11.72 -14.24 -31.51
CA ALA A 57 -10.43 -14.47 -30.86
C ALA A 57 -10.55 -15.39 -29.63
N HIS A 58 -11.59 -15.24 -28.83
CA HIS A 58 -11.78 -16.02 -27.61
C HIS A 58 -12.79 -17.18 -27.75
N LYS A 59 -13.14 -17.58 -28.97
CA LYS A 59 -14.23 -18.52 -29.25
C LYS A 59 -14.08 -19.89 -28.55
N THR A 60 -12.86 -20.40 -28.49
CA THR A 60 -12.53 -21.70 -27.87
C THR A 60 -12.15 -21.58 -26.41
N MET A 61 -11.99 -20.37 -25.90
CA MET A 61 -11.47 -20.13 -24.56
C MET A 61 -12.58 -20.12 -23.52
N ARG A 62 -12.28 -20.71 -22.36
CA ARG A 62 -13.18 -20.76 -21.21
C ARG A 62 -12.49 -20.24 -19.94
N ARG A 63 -13.25 -19.55 -19.12
CA ARG A 63 -12.79 -19.20 -17.78
C ARG A 63 -12.80 -20.44 -16.86
N LYS A 64 -12.16 -20.35 -15.69
CA LYS A 64 -12.16 -21.47 -14.72
C LYS A 64 -13.54 -21.79 -14.16
N THR A 65 -14.47 -20.87 -14.22
CA THR A 65 -15.89 -21.06 -13.91
C THR A 65 -16.63 -21.88 -14.98
N GLY A 66 -16.00 -22.17 -16.13
CA GLY A 66 -16.61 -22.87 -17.27
C GLY A 66 -17.31 -21.94 -18.27
N GLU A 67 -17.51 -20.67 -17.96
CA GLU A 67 -18.16 -19.69 -18.84
C GLU A 67 -17.27 -19.28 -20.02
N PRO A 68 -17.86 -18.84 -21.18
CA PRO A 68 -17.11 -18.29 -22.30
C PRO A 68 -16.21 -17.13 -21.86
N TYR A 69 -14.96 -17.12 -22.36
CA TYR A 69 -13.99 -16.09 -21.97
C TYR A 69 -14.46 -14.67 -22.31
N ILE A 70 -15.18 -14.49 -23.42
CA ILE A 70 -15.72 -13.18 -23.89
C ILE A 70 -16.57 -12.46 -22.84
N PHE A 71 -17.10 -13.16 -21.82
CA PHE A 71 -17.84 -12.50 -20.74
C PHE A 71 -16.95 -11.57 -19.93
N HIS A 72 -15.65 -11.87 -19.84
CA HIS A 72 -14.68 -11.02 -19.16
C HIS A 72 -14.44 -9.69 -19.89
N PRO A 73 -14.03 -9.64 -21.15
CA PRO A 73 -13.88 -8.39 -21.89
C PRO A 73 -15.15 -7.53 -21.91
N LEU A 74 -16.31 -8.18 -22.06
CA LEU A 74 -17.60 -7.46 -21.99
C LEU A 74 -17.85 -6.83 -20.62
N ALA A 75 -17.52 -7.54 -19.53
CA ALA A 75 -17.67 -7.02 -18.19
C ALA A 75 -16.66 -5.88 -17.91
N VAL A 76 -15.40 -6.04 -18.34
CA VAL A 76 -14.39 -4.97 -18.24
C VAL A 76 -14.82 -3.73 -19.00
N ALA A 77 -15.30 -3.89 -20.25
CA ALA A 77 -15.83 -2.78 -21.04
C ALA A 77 -17.03 -2.10 -20.36
N MET A 78 -17.92 -2.86 -19.73
CA MET A 78 -19.06 -2.32 -18.97
C MET A 78 -18.57 -1.49 -17.77
N ILE A 79 -17.62 -1.98 -16.98
CA ILE A 79 -17.01 -1.25 -15.86
C ILE A 79 -16.38 0.06 -16.37
N CYS A 80 -15.65 0.00 -17.48
CA CYS A 80 -15.04 1.19 -18.09
C CYS A 80 -16.08 2.27 -18.43
N VAL A 81 -17.23 1.90 -18.99
CA VAL A 81 -18.25 2.87 -19.43
C VAL A 81 -19.14 3.35 -18.29
N GLU A 82 -19.62 2.44 -17.45
CA GLU A 82 -20.64 2.72 -16.43
C GLU A 82 -20.03 3.24 -15.14
N GLU A 83 -19.02 2.52 -14.61
CA GLU A 83 -18.44 2.82 -13.31
C GLU A 83 -17.32 3.86 -13.38
N ILE A 84 -16.43 3.77 -14.38
CA ILE A 84 -15.35 4.75 -14.57
C ILE A 84 -15.81 5.95 -15.41
N GLY A 85 -16.67 5.73 -16.43
CA GLY A 85 -17.20 6.80 -17.27
C GLY A 85 -16.40 7.03 -18.57
N LEU A 86 -15.56 6.08 -18.98
CA LEU A 86 -14.74 6.16 -20.19
C LEU A 86 -15.57 6.19 -21.48
N GLY A 87 -14.97 6.67 -22.57
CA GLY A 87 -15.57 6.80 -23.88
C GLY A 87 -15.37 5.58 -24.79
N VAL A 88 -15.75 5.75 -26.06
CA VAL A 88 -15.79 4.70 -27.08
C VAL A 88 -14.42 4.04 -27.30
N ARG A 89 -13.35 4.82 -27.46
CA ARG A 89 -11.99 4.28 -27.71
C ARG A 89 -11.52 3.36 -26.60
N SER A 90 -11.71 3.79 -25.35
CA SER A 90 -11.38 2.94 -24.19
C SER A 90 -12.26 1.70 -24.10
N THR A 91 -13.52 1.77 -24.56
CA THR A 91 -14.40 0.61 -24.64
C THR A 91 -13.90 -0.42 -25.65
N ILE A 92 -13.44 0.03 -26.83
CA ILE A 92 -12.83 -0.83 -27.85
C ILE A 92 -11.57 -1.49 -27.27
N CYS A 93 -10.67 -0.71 -26.66
CA CYS A 93 -9.47 -1.26 -26.01
C CYS A 93 -9.81 -2.24 -24.88
N ALA A 94 -10.88 -2.01 -24.11
CA ALA A 94 -11.33 -2.93 -23.07
C ALA A 94 -11.93 -4.24 -23.63
N LEU A 95 -12.57 -4.20 -24.80
CA LEU A 95 -13.02 -5.42 -25.48
C LEU A 95 -11.84 -6.26 -26.02
N LEU A 96 -10.75 -5.60 -26.41
CA LEU A 96 -9.59 -6.20 -27.06
C LEU A 96 -8.38 -6.38 -26.14
N HIS A 97 -8.47 -6.07 -24.83
CA HIS A 97 -7.32 -5.93 -23.95
C HIS A 97 -6.47 -7.20 -23.76
N ASP A 98 -7.10 -8.38 -23.84
CA ASP A 98 -6.42 -9.68 -23.70
C ASP A 98 -6.18 -10.36 -25.07
N THR A 99 -6.66 -9.79 -26.20
CA THR A 99 -6.59 -10.48 -27.50
C THR A 99 -5.16 -10.67 -27.99
N VAL A 100 -4.28 -9.67 -27.81
CA VAL A 100 -2.87 -9.74 -28.22
C VAL A 100 -2.04 -10.62 -27.26
N GLU A 101 -2.49 -10.75 -25.99
CA GLU A 101 -1.79 -11.56 -24.99
C GLU A 101 -2.17 -13.05 -25.08
N ASP A 102 -3.45 -13.33 -25.27
CA ASP A 102 -4.02 -14.67 -25.12
C ASP A 102 -4.31 -15.36 -26.47
N THR A 103 -4.15 -14.67 -27.62
CA THR A 103 -4.45 -15.20 -28.96
C THR A 103 -3.37 -14.87 -30.00
N ASP A 104 -3.56 -15.31 -31.25
CA ASP A 104 -2.60 -15.08 -32.34
C ASP A 104 -2.69 -13.67 -32.96
N LEU A 105 -3.58 -12.79 -32.47
CA LEU A 105 -3.70 -11.41 -32.95
C LEU A 105 -2.48 -10.59 -32.58
N THR A 106 -1.99 -9.81 -33.55
CA THR A 106 -0.82 -8.94 -33.36
C THR A 106 -1.21 -7.47 -33.13
N LEU A 107 -0.28 -6.66 -32.68
CA LEU A 107 -0.48 -5.21 -32.55
C LEU A 107 -0.65 -4.54 -33.91
N GLU A 108 -0.04 -5.10 -34.96
CA GLU A 108 -0.14 -4.66 -36.34
C GLU A 108 -1.59 -4.84 -36.84
N ASP A 109 -2.23 -5.98 -36.56
CA ASP A 109 -3.63 -6.23 -36.93
C ASP A 109 -4.57 -5.22 -36.24
N ILE A 110 -4.32 -4.95 -34.97
CA ILE A 110 -5.08 -3.95 -34.23
C ILE A 110 -4.85 -2.54 -34.80
N GLN A 111 -3.63 -2.22 -35.21
CA GLN A 111 -3.32 -0.92 -35.80
C GLN A 111 -3.99 -0.71 -37.16
N GLU A 112 -4.03 -1.74 -38.01
CA GLU A 112 -4.69 -1.69 -39.30
C GLU A 112 -6.19 -1.49 -39.17
N GLU A 113 -6.82 -2.16 -38.23
CA GLU A 113 -8.28 -2.15 -38.10
C GLU A 113 -8.82 -0.98 -37.26
N PHE A 114 -8.11 -0.59 -36.19
CA PHE A 114 -8.58 0.42 -35.21
C PHE A 114 -7.69 1.66 -35.10
N GLY A 115 -6.53 1.66 -35.74
CA GLY A 115 -5.61 2.79 -35.80
C GLY A 115 -4.55 2.80 -34.68
N LEU A 116 -3.51 3.61 -34.89
CA LEU A 116 -2.31 3.69 -34.05
C LEU A 116 -2.61 4.01 -32.57
N GLU A 117 -3.60 4.86 -32.30
CA GLU A 117 -3.95 5.25 -30.92
C GLU A 117 -4.40 4.06 -30.09
N MET A 118 -5.31 3.24 -30.63
CA MET A 118 -5.81 2.06 -29.91
C MET A 118 -4.77 0.95 -29.81
N ALA A 119 -3.94 0.76 -30.83
CA ALA A 119 -2.82 -0.15 -30.78
C ALA A 119 -1.81 0.22 -29.67
N LYS A 120 -1.49 1.51 -29.47
CA LYS A 120 -0.62 1.96 -28.38
C LYS A 120 -1.22 1.69 -27.00
N ILE A 121 -2.53 1.87 -26.81
CA ILE A 121 -3.18 1.57 -25.54
C ILE A 121 -3.12 0.07 -25.25
N ILE A 122 -3.39 -0.78 -26.26
CA ILE A 122 -3.33 -2.24 -26.11
C ILE A 122 -1.90 -2.72 -25.85
N ASP A 123 -0.89 -2.18 -26.56
CA ASP A 123 0.52 -2.43 -26.28
C ASP A 123 0.88 -2.11 -24.80
N GLY A 124 0.39 -0.97 -24.30
CA GLY A 124 0.55 -0.60 -22.90
C GLY A 124 -0.08 -1.62 -21.93
N LEU A 125 -1.26 -2.14 -22.25
CA LEU A 125 -1.96 -3.15 -21.44
C LEU A 125 -1.21 -4.48 -21.42
N THR A 126 -0.70 -4.95 -22.58
CA THR A 126 0.09 -6.18 -22.75
C THR A 126 1.45 -6.08 -22.02
N LYS A 127 2.15 -4.94 -22.13
CA LYS A 127 3.42 -4.70 -21.41
C LYS A 127 3.24 -4.76 -19.88
N ILE A 128 2.10 -4.34 -19.35
CA ILE A 128 1.79 -4.46 -17.93
C ILE A 128 1.57 -5.93 -17.54
N ALA A 129 0.96 -6.73 -18.40
CA ALA A 129 0.63 -8.12 -18.14
C ALA A 129 1.88 -9.03 -18.13
N THR A 130 2.78 -8.90 -19.13
CA THR A 130 4.02 -9.69 -19.26
C THR A 130 5.01 -9.49 -18.10
N VAL A 131 4.78 -8.45 -17.31
CA VAL A 131 5.63 -8.02 -16.22
C VAL A 131 5.33 -8.77 -14.90
N VAL A 132 4.24 -9.52 -14.79
CA VAL A 132 3.76 -10.13 -13.53
C VAL A 132 4.47 -11.43 -13.14
N ASP A 133 5.53 -11.88 -13.85
CA ASP A 133 6.22 -13.14 -13.54
C ASP A 133 7.46 -12.98 -12.63
N ASN A 134 7.34 -13.59 -11.52
CA ASN A 134 8.22 -14.43 -10.63
C ASN A 134 9.48 -13.92 -9.90
N ASN A 135 9.92 -12.66 -9.85
CA ASN A 135 11.02 -12.25 -8.93
C ASN A 135 10.78 -10.90 -8.24
N THR A 136 11.24 -10.72 -7.00
CA THR A 136 10.98 -9.52 -6.17
C THR A 136 11.59 -8.22 -6.68
N THR A 137 12.76 -8.30 -7.28
CA THR A 137 13.35 -7.19 -8.05
C THR A 137 12.43 -6.88 -9.22
N GLN A 138 11.84 -7.89 -9.81
CA GLN A 138 10.90 -7.86 -10.91
C GLN A 138 9.55 -7.21 -10.53
N GLN A 139 9.02 -7.39 -9.31
CA GLN A 139 7.78 -6.71 -8.89
C GLN A 139 7.96 -5.19 -8.75
N ALA A 140 9.11 -4.74 -8.26
CA ALA A 140 9.41 -3.31 -8.19
C ALA A 140 9.68 -2.74 -9.59
N GLU A 141 10.37 -3.49 -10.47
CA GLU A 141 10.53 -3.16 -11.88
C GLU A 141 9.20 -3.15 -12.62
N ASN A 142 8.35 -4.11 -12.34
CA ASN A 142 7.00 -4.23 -12.85
C ASN A 142 6.15 -3.03 -12.48
N PHE A 143 6.21 -2.62 -11.22
CA PHE A 143 5.51 -1.42 -10.75
C PHE A 143 6.07 -0.15 -11.42
N LYS A 144 7.40 -0.06 -11.57
CA LYS A 144 8.05 1.03 -12.31
C LYS A 144 7.57 1.09 -13.77
N LYS A 145 7.47 -0.06 -14.45
CA LYS A 145 6.94 -0.16 -15.82
C LYS A 145 5.46 0.21 -15.92
N ILE A 146 4.62 -0.24 -14.96
CA ILE A 146 3.21 0.18 -14.86
C ILE A 146 3.12 1.70 -14.78
N LEU A 147 3.95 2.34 -13.97
CA LEU A 147 3.94 3.80 -13.83
C LEU A 147 4.48 4.53 -15.06
N LEU A 148 5.47 3.99 -15.76
CA LEU A 148 5.95 4.54 -17.03
C LEU A 148 4.84 4.51 -18.09
N THR A 149 4.16 3.38 -18.24
CA THR A 149 3.03 3.25 -19.17
C THR A 149 1.87 4.20 -18.80
N LEU A 150 1.65 4.42 -17.50
CA LEU A 150 0.65 5.37 -17.00
C LEU A 150 0.94 6.82 -17.40
N THR A 151 2.23 7.18 -17.49
CA THR A 151 2.61 8.55 -17.90
C THR A 151 2.43 8.80 -19.39
N ASP A 152 2.35 7.74 -20.21
CA ASP A 152 2.14 7.84 -21.65
C ASP A 152 0.65 7.98 -21.99
N ASP A 153 -0.20 7.13 -21.44
CA ASP A 153 -1.65 7.20 -21.60
C ASP A 153 -2.40 6.73 -20.35
N PRO A 154 -3.06 7.64 -19.62
CA PRO A 154 -3.80 7.28 -18.41
C PRO A 154 -4.95 6.28 -18.62
N ARG A 155 -5.45 6.12 -19.85
CA ARG A 155 -6.52 5.17 -20.16
C ARG A 155 -6.08 3.73 -19.95
N VAL A 156 -4.80 3.43 -20.15
CA VAL A 156 -4.22 2.12 -19.91
C VAL A 156 -4.45 1.67 -18.47
N ILE A 157 -4.13 2.54 -17.49
CA ILE A 157 -4.33 2.16 -16.08
C ILE A 157 -5.80 2.09 -15.70
N LEU A 158 -6.67 2.95 -16.28
CA LEU A 158 -8.10 2.93 -16.00
C LEU A 158 -8.75 1.62 -16.50
N ILE A 159 -8.35 1.13 -17.67
CA ILE A 159 -8.78 -0.18 -18.19
C ILE A 159 -8.21 -1.31 -17.31
N LYS A 160 -6.95 -1.22 -16.89
CA LYS A 160 -6.33 -2.24 -16.01
C LYS A 160 -6.95 -2.27 -14.61
N LEU A 161 -7.44 -1.13 -14.10
CA LEU A 161 -8.22 -1.06 -12.86
C LEU A 161 -9.59 -1.74 -13.03
N ALA A 162 -10.24 -1.56 -14.18
CA ALA A 162 -11.49 -2.26 -14.49
C ALA A 162 -11.30 -3.77 -14.61
N ASP A 163 -10.24 -4.22 -15.30
CA ASP A 163 -9.84 -5.62 -15.39
C ASP A 163 -9.58 -6.21 -14.00
N ARG A 164 -8.77 -5.54 -13.16
CA ARG A 164 -8.48 -5.98 -11.79
C ARG A 164 -9.75 -6.08 -10.96
N LEU A 165 -10.66 -5.11 -11.03
CA LEU A 165 -11.92 -5.16 -10.31
C LEU A 165 -12.77 -6.37 -10.73
N HIS A 166 -12.90 -6.62 -12.04
CA HIS A 166 -13.63 -7.80 -12.52
C HIS A 166 -12.97 -9.11 -12.07
N ASN A 167 -11.64 -9.19 -12.13
CA ASN A 167 -10.90 -10.35 -11.63
C ASN A 167 -11.11 -10.54 -10.11
N MET A 168 -11.20 -9.48 -9.33
CA MET A 168 -11.52 -9.57 -7.89
C MET A 168 -12.97 -10.05 -7.64
N ARG A 169 -13.93 -9.60 -8.45
CA ARG A 169 -15.33 -10.03 -8.38
C ARG A 169 -15.52 -11.53 -8.69
N THR A 170 -14.61 -12.11 -9.48
CA THR A 170 -14.65 -13.53 -9.91
C THR A 170 -13.57 -14.40 -9.26
N LEU A 171 -12.94 -13.91 -8.19
CA LEU A 171 -11.76 -14.54 -7.59
C LEU A 171 -12.06 -15.83 -6.80
N ASP A 172 -13.34 -16.07 -6.45
CA ASP A 172 -13.78 -17.25 -5.68
C ASP A 172 -13.41 -18.58 -6.38
N SER A 173 -13.43 -18.61 -7.73
CA SER A 173 -13.10 -19.78 -8.55
C SER A 173 -11.60 -20.12 -8.61
N MET A 174 -10.74 -19.29 -8.05
CA MET A 174 -9.30 -19.47 -8.12
C MET A 174 -8.75 -20.23 -6.91
N LYS A 175 -7.60 -20.91 -7.10
CA LYS A 175 -6.87 -21.56 -6.01
C LYS A 175 -6.45 -20.54 -4.94
N ARG A 176 -6.42 -20.98 -3.67
CA ARG A 176 -6.13 -20.13 -2.51
C ARG A 176 -4.86 -19.28 -2.65
N GLU A 177 -3.79 -19.84 -3.19
CA GLU A 177 -2.53 -19.13 -3.42
C GLU A 177 -2.71 -17.93 -4.37
N LYS A 178 -3.48 -18.13 -5.47
CA LYS A 178 -3.79 -17.06 -6.42
C LYS A 178 -4.73 -16.03 -5.82
N GLN A 179 -5.70 -16.45 -4.99
CA GLN A 179 -6.57 -15.54 -4.25
C GLN A 179 -5.76 -14.60 -3.36
N LEU A 180 -4.83 -15.12 -2.57
CA LEU A 180 -3.98 -14.34 -1.67
C LEU A 180 -3.05 -13.40 -2.43
N LYS A 181 -2.37 -13.89 -3.50
CA LYS A 181 -1.48 -13.08 -4.34
C LYS A 181 -2.25 -11.92 -4.96
N THR A 182 -3.35 -12.21 -5.65
CA THR A 182 -4.16 -11.19 -6.35
C THR A 182 -4.76 -10.16 -5.37
N SER A 183 -5.24 -10.62 -4.21
CA SER A 183 -5.78 -9.73 -3.17
C SER A 183 -4.69 -8.82 -2.58
N SER A 184 -3.50 -9.34 -2.32
CA SER A 184 -2.37 -8.54 -1.82
C SER A 184 -1.94 -7.49 -2.84
N GLU A 185 -1.75 -7.86 -4.11
CA GLU A 185 -1.44 -6.91 -5.18
C GLU A 185 -2.52 -5.82 -5.28
N THR A 186 -3.79 -6.21 -5.16
CA THR A 186 -4.92 -5.28 -5.23
C THR A 186 -4.85 -4.23 -4.12
N VAL A 187 -4.61 -4.62 -2.88
CA VAL A 187 -4.51 -3.69 -1.74
C VAL A 187 -3.27 -2.80 -1.82
N TYR A 188 -2.13 -3.35 -2.27
CA TYR A 188 -0.86 -2.61 -2.22
C TYR A 188 -0.55 -1.78 -3.47
N VAL A 189 -1.16 -2.10 -4.62
CA VAL A 189 -0.89 -1.44 -5.89
C VAL A 189 -2.15 -0.79 -6.46
N TYR A 190 -3.18 -1.59 -6.74
CA TYR A 190 -4.32 -1.13 -7.53
C TYR A 190 -5.29 -0.24 -6.74
N ALA A 191 -5.61 -0.56 -5.49
CA ALA A 191 -6.49 0.26 -4.67
C ALA A 191 -5.90 1.66 -4.38
N PRO A 192 -4.59 1.82 -4.05
CA PRO A 192 -3.95 3.12 -3.97
C PRO A 192 -3.95 3.90 -5.29
N LEU A 193 -3.73 3.24 -6.43
CA LEU A 193 -3.82 3.89 -7.75
C LEU A 193 -5.25 4.36 -8.03
N ALA A 194 -6.26 3.53 -7.79
CA ALA A 194 -7.67 3.91 -7.92
C ALA A 194 -8.03 5.12 -7.03
N HIS A 195 -7.50 5.15 -5.80
CA HIS A 195 -7.66 6.30 -4.89
C HIS A 195 -7.06 7.58 -5.48
N ARG A 196 -5.84 7.51 -6.03
CA ARG A 196 -5.17 8.67 -6.63
C ARG A 196 -5.87 9.16 -7.88
N MET A 197 -6.45 8.25 -8.68
CA MET A 197 -7.28 8.58 -9.85
C MET A 197 -8.67 9.10 -9.46
N GLY A 198 -9.01 9.20 -8.18
CA GLY A 198 -10.32 9.65 -7.70
C GLY A 198 -11.43 8.61 -7.81
N LEU A 199 -11.12 7.35 -8.15
CA LEU A 199 -12.07 6.25 -8.32
C LEU A 199 -12.42 5.61 -6.97
N TYR A 200 -13.06 6.38 -6.09
CA TYR A 200 -13.30 5.95 -4.70
C TYR A 200 -14.19 4.72 -4.57
N ASN A 201 -15.15 4.53 -5.47
CA ASN A 201 -16.04 3.37 -5.44
C ASN A 201 -15.25 2.10 -5.79
N LEU A 202 -14.48 2.14 -6.88
CA LEU A 202 -13.62 1.02 -7.29
C LEU A 202 -12.60 0.66 -6.19
N LYS A 203 -11.93 1.68 -5.66
CA LYS A 203 -10.98 1.51 -4.54
C LYS A 203 -11.63 0.80 -3.36
N THR A 204 -12.79 1.27 -2.94
CA THR A 204 -13.51 0.75 -1.78
C THR A 204 -13.96 -0.69 -2.00
N GLU A 205 -14.50 -1.02 -3.18
CA GLU A 205 -14.90 -2.38 -3.52
C GLU A 205 -13.70 -3.33 -3.63
N MET A 206 -12.60 -2.90 -4.25
CA MET A 206 -11.37 -3.68 -4.31
C MET A 206 -10.82 -4.01 -2.91
N GLU A 207 -10.85 -3.04 -1.99
CA GLU A 207 -10.40 -3.25 -0.61
C GLU A 207 -11.31 -4.21 0.15
N ASP A 208 -12.64 -4.10 -0.01
CA ASP A 208 -13.60 -5.00 0.63
C ASP A 208 -13.47 -6.43 0.08
N LEU A 209 -13.37 -6.59 -1.26
CA LEU A 209 -13.16 -7.88 -1.89
C LEU A 209 -11.82 -8.51 -1.48
N ALA A 210 -10.75 -7.72 -1.42
CA ALA A 210 -9.46 -8.23 -0.98
C ALA A 210 -9.47 -8.67 0.49
N MET A 211 -10.13 -7.92 1.37
CA MET A 211 -10.28 -8.28 2.77
C MET A 211 -11.02 -9.61 2.97
N LYS A 212 -11.99 -9.93 2.10
CA LYS A 212 -12.71 -11.22 2.11
C LYS A 212 -11.75 -12.42 2.05
N TYR A 213 -10.61 -12.28 1.35
CA TYR A 213 -9.60 -13.33 1.20
C TYR A 213 -8.43 -13.18 2.18
N LEU A 214 -8.00 -11.96 2.49
CA LEU A 214 -6.84 -11.72 3.36
C LEU A 214 -7.20 -11.90 4.84
N GLU A 215 -8.41 -11.46 5.26
CA GLU A 215 -8.89 -11.47 6.64
C GLU A 215 -10.33 -12.02 6.71
N PRO A 216 -10.54 -13.29 6.30
CA PRO A 216 -11.89 -13.84 6.06
C PRO A 216 -12.76 -13.85 7.32
N ASP A 217 -12.21 -14.14 8.50
CA ASP A 217 -12.97 -14.23 9.73
C ASP A 217 -13.43 -12.85 10.19
N THR A 218 -12.53 -11.86 10.17
CA THR A 218 -12.85 -10.47 10.50
C THR A 218 -13.87 -9.89 9.51
N TYR A 219 -13.70 -10.19 8.21
CA TYR A 219 -14.65 -9.79 7.18
C TYR A 219 -16.07 -10.34 7.47
N LYS A 220 -16.17 -11.64 7.73
CA LYS A 220 -17.46 -12.30 8.05
C LYS A 220 -18.10 -11.73 9.31
N GLN A 221 -17.32 -11.48 10.38
CA GLN A 221 -17.81 -10.89 11.62
C GLN A 221 -18.40 -9.50 11.40
N ILE A 222 -17.67 -8.61 10.72
CA ILE A 222 -18.15 -7.25 10.44
C ILE A 222 -19.37 -7.28 9.50
N ALA A 223 -19.34 -8.12 8.46
CA ALA A 223 -20.46 -8.28 7.53
C ALA A 223 -21.73 -8.75 8.25
N LYS A 224 -21.62 -9.73 9.15
CA LYS A 224 -22.73 -10.22 9.97
C LYS A 224 -23.30 -9.12 10.86
N LYS A 225 -22.48 -8.40 11.61
CA LYS A 225 -22.91 -7.28 12.47
C LYS A 225 -23.57 -6.15 11.66
N LEU A 226 -23.05 -5.86 10.46
CA LEU A 226 -23.68 -4.90 9.54
C LEU A 226 -25.03 -5.39 9.03
N ALA A 227 -25.20 -6.67 8.76
CA ALA A 227 -26.49 -7.24 8.35
C ALA A 227 -27.53 -7.18 9.47
N GLU A 228 -27.15 -7.59 10.69
CA GLU A 228 -28.00 -7.58 11.88
C GLU A 228 -28.52 -6.17 12.21
N THR A 229 -27.66 -5.17 12.15
CA THR A 229 -28.00 -3.77 12.47
C THR A 229 -28.65 -3.00 11.30
N LYS A 230 -28.87 -3.62 10.14
CA LYS A 230 -29.36 -2.92 8.92
C LYS A 230 -30.71 -2.22 9.14
N ARG A 231 -31.66 -2.86 9.78
CA ARG A 231 -33.02 -2.30 10.03
C ARG A 231 -32.96 -1.07 10.94
N GLU A 232 -32.18 -1.14 12.02
CA GLU A 232 -32.00 -0.03 12.96
C GLU A 232 -31.31 1.15 12.30
N ARG A 233 -30.26 0.90 11.55
CA ARG A 233 -29.56 1.94 10.79
C ARG A 233 -30.47 2.61 9.77
N THR A 234 -31.27 1.85 9.03
CA THR A 234 -32.21 2.42 8.04
C THR A 234 -33.24 3.29 8.73
N ARG A 235 -33.79 2.85 9.89
CA ARG A 235 -34.72 3.66 10.68
C ARG A 235 -34.08 4.96 11.13
N TYR A 236 -32.87 4.88 11.69
CA TYR A 236 -32.14 6.05 12.16
C TYR A 236 -31.80 7.03 11.05
N ILE A 237 -31.35 6.52 9.89
CA ILE A 237 -31.08 7.34 8.70
C ILE A 237 -32.34 8.09 8.27
N ASN A 238 -33.49 7.43 8.23
CA ASN A 238 -34.77 8.07 7.85
C ASN A 238 -35.22 9.11 8.90
N GLU A 239 -35.01 8.83 10.18
CA GLU A 239 -35.30 9.78 11.29
C GLU A 239 -34.44 11.04 11.15
N PHE A 240 -33.13 10.88 10.86
CA PHE A 240 -32.21 12.00 10.62
C PHE A 240 -32.59 12.79 9.36
N ILE A 241 -32.86 12.11 8.24
CA ILE A 241 -33.07 12.74 6.93
C ILE A 241 -34.41 13.49 6.87
N LYS A 242 -35.46 13.00 7.49
CA LYS A 242 -36.81 13.56 7.38
C LYS A 242 -36.89 15.06 7.66
N PRO A 243 -36.44 15.58 8.80
CA PRO A 243 -36.52 17.01 9.08
C PRO A 243 -35.58 17.84 8.16
N VAL A 244 -34.44 17.28 7.72
CA VAL A 244 -33.56 17.95 6.76
C VAL A 244 -34.28 18.15 5.42
N LYS A 245 -34.96 17.11 4.93
CA LYS A 245 -35.77 17.19 3.70
C LYS A 245 -36.83 18.30 3.80
N GLU A 246 -37.58 18.35 4.87
CA GLU A 246 -38.63 19.36 5.07
C GLU A 246 -38.09 20.80 4.97
N LYS A 247 -36.87 21.06 5.50
CA LYS A 247 -36.24 22.37 5.40
C LYS A 247 -35.66 22.66 4.01
N LEU A 248 -35.07 21.65 3.35
CA LEU A 248 -34.53 21.81 2.00
C LEU A 248 -35.66 22.03 0.98
N ASP A 249 -36.79 21.33 1.13
CA ASP A 249 -37.98 21.50 0.27
C ASP A 249 -38.57 22.92 0.42
N ARG A 250 -38.64 23.46 1.65
CA ARG A 250 -39.06 24.85 1.90
C ARG A 250 -38.12 25.90 1.33
N ALA A 251 -36.84 25.55 1.19
CA ALA A 251 -35.82 26.43 0.61
C ALA A 251 -35.69 26.28 -0.90
N ASP A 252 -36.60 25.52 -1.56
CA ASP A 252 -36.71 25.29 -3.01
C ASP A 252 -35.42 24.70 -3.63
N PHE A 253 -34.69 23.87 -2.87
CA PHE A 253 -33.55 23.15 -3.42
C PHE A 253 -33.98 21.93 -4.22
N LYS A 254 -33.34 21.71 -5.38
CA LYS A 254 -33.36 20.43 -6.08
C LYS A 254 -32.17 19.60 -5.57
N TYR A 255 -32.45 18.45 -4.96
CA TYR A 255 -31.40 17.65 -4.30
C TYR A 255 -31.75 16.17 -4.25
N ASP A 256 -30.70 15.36 -4.06
CA ASP A 256 -30.81 13.97 -3.62
C ASP A 256 -30.20 13.84 -2.22
N ILE A 257 -30.87 13.12 -1.30
CA ILE A 257 -30.34 12.84 0.03
C ILE A 257 -30.53 11.39 0.40
N TYR A 258 -29.44 10.73 0.83
CA TYR A 258 -29.46 9.34 1.24
C TYR A 258 -28.33 8.99 2.22
N GLY A 259 -28.49 7.88 2.95
CA GLY A 259 -27.46 7.31 3.79
C GLY A 259 -26.57 6.36 3.00
N ARG A 260 -25.26 6.57 3.09
CA ARG A 260 -24.24 5.68 2.52
C ARG A 260 -23.58 4.87 3.63
N PRO A 261 -23.72 3.52 3.66
CA PRO A 261 -22.96 2.70 4.59
C PRO A 261 -21.46 2.80 4.30
N LYS A 262 -20.63 2.72 5.34
CA LYS A 262 -19.18 2.58 5.17
C LYS A 262 -18.82 1.16 4.80
N SER A 263 -17.73 1.00 4.04
CA SER A 263 -17.21 -0.28 3.63
C SER A 263 -16.66 -1.07 4.83
N ILE A 264 -16.67 -2.39 4.71
CA ILE A 264 -16.18 -3.31 5.74
C ILE A 264 -14.71 -3.02 6.06
N HIS A 265 -13.88 -2.85 5.03
CA HIS A 265 -12.47 -2.51 5.18
C HIS A 265 -12.26 -1.16 5.89
N SER A 266 -13.08 -0.14 5.58
CA SER A 266 -13.00 1.17 6.26
C SER A 266 -13.36 1.08 7.74
N ILE A 267 -14.36 0.26 8.10
CA ILE A 267 -14.74 -0.01 9.49
C ILE A 267 -13.60 -0.73 10.20
N TRP A 268 -13.09 -1.81 9.63
CA TRP A 268 -11.96 -2.57 10.17
C TRP A 268 -10.73 -1.68 10.44
N ASN A 269 -10.35 -0.83 9.47
CA ASN A 269 -9.24 0.09 9.64
C ASN A 269 -9.44 1.07 10.80
N LYS A 270 -10.69 1.51 11.06
CA LYS A 270 -10.99 2.36 12.22
C LYS A 270 -10.90 1.59 13.53
N MET A 271 -11.45 0.37 13.57
CA MET A 271 -11.32 -0.53 14.72
C MET A 271 -9.84 -0.73 15.06
N LYS A 272 -9.00 -1.03 14.05
CA LYS A 272 -7.56 -1.26 14.21
C LYS A 272 -6.80 -0.01 14.64
N LYS A 273 -7.05 1.16 13.99
CA LYS A 273 -6.34 2.42 14.31
C LYS A 273 -6.68 2.97 15.68
N LYS A 274 -7.93 2.80 16.13
CA LYS A 274 -8.39 3.30 17.42
C LYS A 274 -8.37 2.24 18.51
N ASN A 275 -8.07 0.99 18.14
CA ASN A 275 -8.11 -0.18 19.02
C ASN A 275 -9.47 -0.33 19.75
N VAL A 276 -10.56 -0.24 19.00
CA VAL A 276 -11.95 -0.28 19.48
C VAL A 276 -12.72 -1.42 18.83
N GLU A 277 -13.77 -1.90 19.52
CA GLU A 277 -14.68 -2.89 18.98
C GLU A 277 -15.67 -2.28 17.97
N PHE A 278 -16.38 -3.14 17.21
CA PHE A 278 -17.32 -2.70 16.17
C PHE A 278 -18.41 -1.78 16.72
N GLU A 279 -18.92 -2.06 17.91
CA GLU A 279 -19.99 -1.30 18.60
C GLU A 279 -19.56 0.12 18.97
N GLU A 280 -18.27 0.34 19.13
CA GLU A 280 -17.69 1.63 19.47
C GLU A 280 -17.37 2.50 18.21
N VAL A 281 -17.59 1.95 17.00
CA VAL A 281 -17.43 2.70 15.75
C VAL A 281 -18.69 3.52 15.49
N TYR A 282 -18.69 4.78 15.88
CA TYR A 282 -19.85 5.67 15.84
C TYR A 282 -20.33 6.03 14.43
N ASP A 283 -19.46 6.02 13.42
CA ASP A 283 -19.75 6.49 12.07
C ASP A 283 -19.82 5.35 11.05
N LEU A 284 -20.72 4.41 11.27
CA LEU A 284 -20.97 3.26 10.37
C LEU A 284 -21.59 3.66 9.04
N PHE A 285 -22.08 4.88 8.92
CA PHE A 285 -22.66 5.44 7.70
C PHE A 285 -22.41 6.95 7.64
N ALA A 286 -22.55 7.53 6.45
CA ALA A 286 -22.58 8.96 6.24
C ALA A 286 -23.88 9.35 5.53
N ILE A 287 -24.39 10.54 5.78
CA ILE A 287 -25.48 11.13 5.02
C ILE A 287 -24.86 11.93 3.87
N ARG A 288 -25.36 11.69 2.67
CA ARG A 288 -24.93 12.43 1.50
C ARG A 288 -26.05 13.29 0.99
N ILE A 289 -25.75 14.58 0.75
CA ILE A 289 -26.67 15.57 0.16
C ILE A 289 -26.04 16.04 -1.15
N ILE A 290 -26.73 15.82 -2.26
CA ILE A 290 -26.28 16.20 -3.60
C ILE A 290 -27.23 17.25 -4.11
N VAL A 291 -26.76 18.50 -4.26
CA VAL A 291 -27.57 19.60 -4.77
C VAL A 291 -27.43 19.73 -6.29
N ASP A 292 -28.55 20.00 -6.94
CA ASP A 292 -28.61 20.34 -8.35
C ASP A 292 -28.58 21.87 -8.49
N ALA A 293 -27.44 22.44 -8.83
CA ALA A 293 -27.21 23.87 -8.96
C ALA A 293 -26.37 24.18 -10.19
N ALA A 294 -26.55 25.37 -10.77
CA ALA A 294 -25.69 25.88 -11.82
C ALA A 294 -24.24 26.01 -11.34
N PHE A 295 -23.27 25.86 -12.24
CA PHE A 295 -21.84 25.81 -11.91
C PHE A 295 -21.38 26.99 -11.06
N GLU A 296 -21.84 28.21 -11.38
CA GLU A 296 -21.49 29.45 -10.68
C GLU A 296 -22.02 29.49 -9.24
N LEU A 297 -23.12 28.79 -8.97
CA LEU A 297 -23.84 28.78 -7.69
C LEU A 297 -23.57 27.52 -6.84
N GLU A 298 -22.83 26.54 -7.36
CA GLU A 298 -22.62 25.25 -6.69
C GLU A 298 -22.05 25.40 -5.26
N LYS A 299 -21.03 26.25 -5.10
CA LYS A 299 -20.40 26.46 -3.80
C LYS A 299 -21.35 27.15 -2.83
N GLU A 300 -22.04 28.18 -3.28
CA GLU A 300 -23.03 28.90 -2.47
C GLU A 300 -24.15 27.95 -2.01
N ALA A 301 -24.69 27.13 -2.91
CA ALA A 301 -25.72 26.16 -2.59
C ALA A 301 -25.24 25.14 -1.53
N CYS A 302 -24.02 24.64 -1.65
CA CYS A 302 -23.46 23.73 -0.65
C CYS A 302 -23.32 24.37 0.73
N TRP A 303 -22.87 25.64 0.81
CA TRP A 303 -22.77 26.37 2.08
C TRP A 303 -24.13 26.70 2.69
N LYS A 304 -25.15 27.03 1.88
CA LYS A 304 -26.53 27.20 2.35
C LYS A 304 -27.10 25.92 2.96
N ILE A 305 -26.85 24.77 2.29
CA ILE A 305 -27.26 23.46 2.82
C ILE A 305 -26.53 23.14 4.13
N TYR A 306 -25.22 23.46 4.22
CA TYR A 306 -24.49 23.33 5.47
C TYR A 306 -25.12 24.16 6.60
N SER A 307 -25.48 25.41 6.34
CA SER A 307 -26.18 26.27 7.32
C SER A 307 -27.48 25.62 7.80
N ILE A 308 -28.32 25.11 6.87
CA ILE A 308 -29.57 24.42 7.20
C ILE A 308 -29.34 23.21 8.10
N VAL A 309 -28.32 22.40 7.81
CA VAL A 309 -27.99 21.21 8.60
C VAL A 309 -27.46 21.58 9.99
N SER A 310 -26.60 22.61 10.07
CA SER A 310 -26.01 23.07 11.34
C SER A 310 -26.99 23.79 12.26
N ASP A 311 -28.03 24.41 11.68
CA ASP A 311 -29.16 24.96 12.46
C ASP A 311 -30.02 23.89 13.14
N MET A 312 -30.04 22.70 12.57
CA MET A 312 -30.87 21.61 13.09
C MET A 312 -30.11 20.67 14.02
N TYR A 313 -28.83 20.47 13.73
CA TYR A 313 -27.97 19.54 14.43
C TYR A 313 -26.64 20.19 14.77
N ASN A 314 -26.27 20.22 16.04
CA ASN A 314 -25.05 20.85 16.52
C ASN A 314 -23.80 20.23 15.84
N PRO A 315 -23.00 21.02 15.09
CA PRO A 315 -21.80 20.51 14.43
C PRO A 315 -20.63 20.39 15.41
N ALA A 316 -19.69 19.47 15.11
CA ALA A 316 -18.38 19.40 15.72
C ALA A 316 -17.38 20.18 14.85
N PRO A 317 -17.00 21.43 15.22
CA PRO A 317 -16.19 22.31 14.37
C PRO A 317 -14.84 21.71 14.00
N GLU A 318 -14.19 20.98 14.91
CA GLU A 318 -12.89 20.34 14.71
C GLU A 318 -12.93 19.21 13.67
N ARG A 319 -14.14 18.69 13.35
CA ARG A 319 -14.37 17.64 12.35
C ARG A 319 -14.84 18.15 11.00
N MET A 320 -14.99 19.47 10.87
CA MET A 320 -15.32 20.05 9.58
C MET A 320 -14.15 19.95 8.60
N ARG A 321 -14.46 19.64 7.33
CA ARG A 321 -13.50 19.62 6.23
C ARG A 321 -14.08 20.35 5.03
N ASP A 322 -13.43 21.44 4.68
CA ASP A 322 -13.80 22.29 3.53
C ASP A 322 -12.90 21.94 2.33
N TRP A 323 -13.39 21.05 1.49
CA TRP A 323 -12.78 20.76 0.20
C TRP A 323 -13.47 21.48 -0.96
N LEU A 324 -14.35 22.46 -0.70
CA LEU A 324 -14.87 23.37 -1.71
C LEU A 324 -13.92 24.53 -1.93
N SER A 325 -13.38 25.09 -0.86
CA SER A 325 -12.39 26.18 -0.93
C SER A 325 -11.03 25.67 -1.35
N ASN A 326 -10.62 24.49 -0.85
CA ASN A 326 -9.35 23.84 -1.15
C ASN A 326 -9.57 22.39 -1.62
N PRO A 327 -9.89 22.19 -2.92
CA PRO A 327 -10.11 20.85 -3.46
C PRO A 327 -8.88 19.94 -3.32
N LYS A 328 -9.10 18.64 -3.11
CA LYS A 328 -8.00 17.66 -3.05
C LYS A 328 -7.25 17.58 -4.38
N ALA A 329 -6.01 17.08 -4.36
CA ALA A 329 -5.16 16.95 -5.55
C ALA A 329 -5.81 16.12 -6.68
N ASN A 330 -6.68 15.16 -6.33
CA ASN A 330 -7.46 14.36 -7.28
C ASN A 330 -8.77 15.03 -7.72
N GLY A 331 -8.95 16.33 -7.52
CA GLY A 331 -10.13 17.08 -7.93
C GLY A 331 -11.38 16.85 -7.06
N TYR A 332 -11.26 16.16 -5.92
CA TYR A 332 -12.40 15.95 -5.02
C TYR A 332 -12.83 17.25 -4.34
N GLU A 333 -14.10 17.62 -4.50
CA GLU A 333 -14.76 18.77 -3.91
C GLU A 333 -15.96 18.35 -3.06
N ALA A 334 -16.06 18.77 -1.83
CA ALA A 334 -17.22 18.57 -0.94
C ALA A 334 -17.06 19.36 0.37
N LEU A 335 -18.17 19.62 1.05
CA LEU A 335 -18.16 19.94 2.49
C LEU A 335 -18.43 18.68 3.29
N HIS A 336 -17.58 18.38 4.25
CA HIS A 336 -17.86 17.34 5.24
C HIS A 336 -18.01 17.96 6.61
N THR A 337 -19.08 17.62 7.28
CA THR A 337 -19.30 18.01 8.67
C THR A 337 -19.74 16.79 9.47
N THR A 338 -19.48 16.81 10.77
CA THR A 338 -20.02 15.81 11.70
C THR A 338 -20.93 16.54 12.66
N VAL A 339 -22.16 16.08 12.75
CA VAL A 339 -23.20 16.72 13.58
C VAL A 339 -23.75 15.75 14.62
N MET A 340 -24.24 16.27 15.74
CA MET A 340 -24.93 15.50 16.75
C MET A 340 -26.39 15.26 16.30
N GLY A 341 -26.67 14.05 15.82
CA GLY A 341 -27.99 13.65 15.35
C GLY A 341 -28.93 13.17 16.48
N PRO A 342 -30.09 12.59 16.12
CA PRO A 342 -30.99 12.00 17.08
C PRO A 342 -30.29 11.01 18.00
N GLN A 343 -30.82 10.82 19.22
CA GLN A 343 -30.28 9.89 20.22
C GLN A 343 -28.82 10.14 20.62
N GLY A 344 -28.28 11.37 20.40
CA GLY A 344 -26.92 11.74 20.76
C GLY A 344 -25.82 11.04 19.95
N LYS A 345 -26.13 10.55 18.73
CA LYS A 345 -25.14 9.88 17.87
C LYS A 345 -24.53 10.84 16.88
N TRP A 346 -23.20 10.75 16.72
CA TRP A 346 -22.49 11.53 15.70
C TRP A 346 -22.77 11.01 14.29
N VAL A 347 -23.12 11.93 13.39
CA VAL A 347 -23.44 11.65 11.99
C VAL A 347 -22.54 12.47 11.08
N GLU A 348 -21.80 11.84 10.20
CA GLU A 348 -21.05 12.51 9.13
C GLU A 348 -22.02 12.91 8.00
N VAL A 349 -22.01 14.19 7.62
CA VAL A 349 -22.78 14.71 6.49
C VAL A 349 -21.83 15.21 5.41
N GLN A 350 -22.02 14.73 4.18
CA GLN A 350 -21.25 15.08 3.00
C GLN A 350 -22.14 15.87 2.04
N ILE A 351 -21.78 17.12 1.74
CA ILE A 351 -22.55 18.04 0.92
C ILE A 351 -21.75 18.38 -0.33
N ARG A 352 -22.35 18.21 -1.53
CA ARG A 352 -21.71 18.50 -2.81
C ARG A 352 -22.74 18.69 -3.94
N SER A 353 -22.33 19.29 -5.06
CA SER A 353 -23.17 19.40 -6.24
C SER A 353 -23.20 18.09 -7.07
N ARG A 354 -24.08 18.02 -8.08
CA ARG A 354 -24.10 16.88 -9.02
C ARG A 354 -22.79 16.71 -9.76
N ARG A 355 -22.19 17.80 -10.25
CA ARG A 355 -20.86 17.80 -10.90
C ARG A 355 -19.79 17.26 -9.94
N MET A 356 -19.71 17.82 -8.73
CA MET A 356 -18.76 17.38 -7.71
C MET A 356 -18.95 15.91 -7.34
N ASN A 357 -20.20 15.43 -7.33
CA ASN A 357 -20.52 14.02 -7.09
C ASN A 357 -20.03 13.14 -8.24
N GLU A 358 -20.22 13.56 -9.50
CA GLU A 358 -19.72 12.81 -10.66
C GLU A 358 -18.18 12.71 -10.64
N ILE A 359 -17.48 13.82 -10.34
CA ILE A 359 -16.01 13.82 -10.16
C ILE A 359 -15.58 12.92 -9.00
N ALA A 360 -16.30 12.97 -7.86
CA ALA A 360 -15.99 12.13 -6.71
C ALA A 360 -16.23 10.62 -6.95
N GLU A 361 -17.09 10.24 -7.88
CA GLU A 361 -17.39 8.84 -8.18
C GLU A 361 -16.60 8.29 -9.37
N LYS A 362 -16.39 9.11 -10.41
CA LYS A 362 -15.73 8.72 -11.68
C LYS A 362 -14.31 9.28 -11.82
N GLY A 363 -13.84 10.10 -10.87
CA GLY A 363 -12.47 10.59 -10.80
C GLY A 363 -12.02 11.30 -12.09
N LEU A 364 -10.81 10.95 -12.53
CA LEU A 364 -10.15 11.52 -13.72
C LEU A 364 -11.01 11.51 -14.98
N ALA A 365 -11.79 10.46 -15.21
CA ALA A 365 -12.63 10.35 -16.41
C ALA A 365 -13.76 11.38 -16.43
N ALA A 366 -14.34 11.72 -15.26
CA ALA A 366 -15.33 12.80 -15.17
C ALA A 366 -14.68 14.17 -15.39
N HIS A 367 -13.46 14.36 -14.87
CA HIS A 367 -12.73 15.61 -15.05
C HIS A 367 -12.45 15.92 -16.52
N TRP A 368 -12.10 14.93 -17.34
CA TRP A 368 -11.93 15.11 -18.78
C TRP A 368 -13.20 15.56 -19.50
N LYS A 369 -14.39 15.11 -19.06
CA LYS A 369 -15.66 15.51 -19.64
C LYS A 369 -15.94 17.02 -19.49
N TYR A 370 -15.49 17.62 -18.38
CA TYR A 370 -15.73 19.05 -18.09
C TYR A 370 -14.62 19.98 -18.61
N LYS A 371 -13.52 19.43 -19.19
CA LYS A 371 -12.37 20.18 -19.70
C LYS A 371 -12.52 20.69 -21.14
N GLU A 372 -13.58 20.35 -21.86
CA GLU A 372 -13.78 20.77 -23.27
C GLU A 372 -13.87 22.32 -23.50
N GLY A 373 -13.67 23.13 -22.44
CA GLY A 373 -13.73 24.60 -22.46
C GLY A 373 -12.41 25.38 -22.35
N GLY A 374 -11.23 24.74 -22.37
CA GLY A 374 -9.91 25.42 -22.51
C GLY A 374 -9.24 25.90 -21.22
N ALA A 375 -7.93 25.65 -21.16
CA ALA A 375 -6.87 26.37 -20.47
C ALA A 375 -6.89 26.38 -18.91
N GLU A 376 -6.41 25.30 -18.33
CA GLU A 376 -5.47 25.31 -17.18
C GLU A 376 -4.72 23.99 -17.20
N GLU A 377 -3.40 24.05 -16.98
CA GLU A 377 -2.54 22.89 -16.80
C GLU A 377 -3.14 22.00 -15.71
N ASP A 378 -3.65 20.83 -16.07
CA ASP A 378 -4.44 19.99 -15.18
C ASP A 378 -3.57 19.52 -14.01
N ARG A 379 -4.17 19.43 -12.83
CA ARG A 379 -3.50 18.88 -11.62
C ARG A 379 -2.96 17.48 -11.86
N PHE A 380 -3.62 16.71 -12.72
CA PHE A 380 -3.16 15.39 -13.14
C PHE A 380 -1.96 15.46 -14.06
N ASP A 381 -1.88 16.45 -14.98
CA ASP A 381 -0.70 16.67 -15.83
C ASP A 381 0.53 16.99 -14.97
N LYS A 382 0.37 17.78 -13.92
CA LYS A 382 1.42 18.04 -12.92
C LYS A 382 1.83 16.78 -12.17
N TRP A 383 0.87 15.95 -11.79
CA TRP A 383 1.15 14.69 -11.10
C TRP A 383 1.88 13.70 -12.03
N PHE A 384 1.44 13.54 -13.29
CA PHE A 384 2.14 12.73 -14.27
C PHE A 384 3.55 13.25 -14.55
N SER A 385 3.74 14.58 -14.64
CA SER A 385 5.05 15.21 -14.78
C SER A 385 5.98 14.88 -13.60
N GLN A 386 5.46 14.94 -12.38
CA GLN A 386 6.20 14.56 -11.17
C GLN A 386 6.61 13.08 -11.16
N ILE A 387 5.73 12.19 -11.63
CA ILE A 387 6.06 10.76 -11.78
C ILE A 387 7.18 10.59 -12.82
N ARG A 388 7.08 11.24 -13.99
CA ARG A 388 8.15 11.19 -15.02
C ARG A 388 9.49 11.69 -14.48
N GLU A 389 9.49 12.80 -13.73
CA GLU A 389 10.70 13.35 -13.10
C GLU A 389 11.28 12.34 -12.09
N ALA A 390 10.44 11.71 -11.29
CA ALA A 390 10.86 10.70 -10.31
C ALA A 390 11.39 9.40 -10.98
N LEU A 391 10.85 9.04 -12.15
CA LEU A 391 11.26 7.86 -12.94
C LEU A 391 12.53 8.10 -13.78
N GLY A 392 12.84 9.35 -14.11
CA GLY A 392 13.98 9.73 -14.95
C GLY A 392 15.35 9.67 -14.25
N GLY A 393 15.42 9.39 -12.95
CA GLY A 393 16.67 9.19 -12.22
C GLY A 393 17.32 7.84 -12.56
N GLU A 394 18.47 7.83 -13.18
CA GLU A 394 19.17 6.62 -13.67
C GLU A 394 19.66 5.67 -12.55
N ASP A 395 19.82 6.15 -11.31
CA ASP A 395 20.49 5.43 -10.20
C ASP A 395 19.54 4.97 -9.07
N ILE A 396 18.20 5.05 -9.22
CA ILE A 396 17.28 4.68 -8.14
C ILE A 396 16.93 3.20 -8.22
N SER A 397 17.22 2.43 -7.16
CA SER A 397 16.80 1.03 -7.09
C SER A 397 15.26 0.95 -7.16
N SER A 398 14.74 -0.04 -7.87
CA SER A 398 13.29 -0.23 -8.04
C SER A 398 12.55 -0.39 -6.71
N ILE A 399 13.23 -0.87 -5.66
CA ILE A 399 12.69 -1.03 -4.30
C ILE A 399 12.58 0.31 -3.60
N ASP A 400 13.62 1.14 -3.64
CA ASP A 400 13.62 2.49 -3.05
C ASP A 400 12.58 3.37 -3.74
N PHE A 401 12.49 3.28 -5.08
CA PHE A 401 11.47 3.96 -5.86
C PHE A 401 10.05 3.58 -5.41
N LEU A 402 9.78 2.29 -5.20
CA LEU A 402 8.46 1.82 -4.77
C LEU A 402 8.10 2.32 -3.37
N GLN A 403 9.08 2.42 -2.48
CA GLN A 403 8.90 2.96 -1.13
C GLN A 403 8.67 4.47 -1.14
N ASP A 404 9.44 5.19 -1.96
CA ASP A 404 9.30 6.64 -2.15
C ASP A 404 8.00 6.99 -2.85
N PHE A 405 7.57 6.18 -3.84
CA PHE A 405 6.28 6.34 -4.49
C PHE A 405 5.12 6.19 -3.51
N LYS A 406 5.14 5.15 -2.66
CA LYS A 406 4.12 4.96 -1.62
C LYS A 406 4.05 6.14 -0.65
N THR A 407 5.19 6.66 -0.24
CA THR A 407 5.28 7.72 0.76
C THR A 407 4.96 9.10 0.20
N SER A 408 5.36 9.37 -1.06
CA SER A 408 5.23 10.71 -1.65
C SER A 408 4.00 10.87 -2.56
N PHE A 409 3.61 9.80 -3.29
CA PHE A 409 2.58 9.90 -4.31
C PHE A 409 1.23 9.30 -3.91
N LEU A 410 1.20 8.39 -2.91
CA LEU A 410 -0.03 7.76 -2.42
C LEU A 410 -0.49 8.28 -1.04
N ALA A 411 0.34 9.06 -0.35
CA ALA A 411 -0.01 9.63 0.96
C ALA A 411 -1.10 10.71 0.84
N GLU A 412 -1.86 10.88 1.94
CA GLU A 412 -2.72 12.06 2.10
C GLU A 412 -1.87 13.33 2.06
N GLU A 413 -2.44 14.44 1.63
CA GLU A 413 -1.74 15.71 1.46
C GLU A 413 -2.12 16.72 2.53
N ILE A 414 -1.15 17.57 2.89
CA ILE A 414 -1.35 18.78 3.69
C ILE A 414 -1.15 20.01 2.82
N TYR A 415 -1.87 21.07 3.14
CA TYR A 415 -1.78 22.38 2.47
C TYR A 415 -1.09 23.33 3.41
N VAL A 416 0.05 23.86 2.99
CA VAL A 416 0.87 24.80 3.77
C VAL A 416 1.10 26.08 2.96
N TYR A 417 1.37 27.17 3.63
CA TYR A 417 1.42 28.50 3.02
C TYR A 417 2.80 29.11 3.10
N THR A 418 3.23 29.79 2.04
CA THR A 418 4.37 30.69 2.11
C THR A 418 3.97 31.99 2.82
N PRO A 419 4.92 32.82 3.30
CA PRO A 419 4.60 34.15 3.87
C PRO A 419 3.86 35.09 2.91
N LYS A 420 3.95 34.83 1.60
CA LYS A 420 3.23 35.58 0.55
C LYS A 420 1.82 35.07 0.30
N GLY A 421 1.41 33.97 0.96
CA GLY A 421 0.08 33.37 0.79
C GLY A 421 0.01 32.28 -0.29
N ASP A 422 1.14 31.95 -0.96
CA ASP A 422 1.12 30.86 -1.95
C ASP A 422 0.89 29.51 -1.27
N VAL A 423 -0.05 28.72 -1.79
CA VAL A 423 -0.36 27.38 -1.27
C VAL A 423 0.64 26.37 -1.84
N ARG A 424 1.14 25.50 -0.97
CA ARG A 424 1.97 24.34 -1.33
C ARG A 424 1.37 23.07 -0.77
N MET A 425 1.28 22.04 -1.62
CA MET A 425 0.80 20.70 -1.22
C MET A 425 2.01 19.82 -0.92
N LEU A 426 1.97 19.12 0.21
CA LEU A 426 2.99 18.18 0.65
C LEU A 426 2.32 16.92 1.20
N PRO A 427 2.97 15.73 1.12
CA PRO A 427 2.49 14.53 1.80
C PRO A 427 2.33 14.73 3.31
N VAL A 428 1.36 14.06 3.93
CA VAL A 428 1.23 14.02 5.40
C VAL A 428 2.52 13.49 6.03
N GLY A 429 3.00 14.17 7.06
CA GLY A 429 4.24 13.85 7.74
C GLY A 429 5.46 14.58 7.19
N SER A 430 5.31 15.35 6.11
CA SER A 430 6.38 16.22 5.59
C SER A 430 6.86 17.22 6.61
N THR A 431 8.13 17.55 6.53
CA THR A 431 8.84 18.42 7.45
C THR A 431 9.12 19.81 6.85
N ALA A 432 9.62 20.72 7.68
CA ALA A 432 10.08 22.04 7.22
C ALA A 432 11.19 21.92 6.15
N LEU A 433 12.01 20.86 6.21
CA LEU A 433 13.04 20.59 5.22
C LEU A 433 12.44 20.12 3.88
N ASP A 434 11.38 19.27 3.91
CA ASP A 434 10.64 18.90 2.70
C ASP A 434 10.08 20.12 1.98
N PHE A 435 9.49 21.06 2.75
CA PHE A 435 8.98 22.30 2.22
C PHE A 435 10.09 23.15 1.59
N ALA A 436 11.26 23.27 2.23
CA ALA A 436 12.40 24.00 1.70
C ALA A 436 12.89 23.46 0.35
N PHE A 437 13.00 22.14 0.20
CA PHE A 437 13.32 21.49 -1.08
C PHE A 437 12.17 21.60 -2.10
N GLY A 438 10.94 21.68 -1.61
CA GLY A 438 9.75 21.93 -2.42
C GLY A 438 9.77 23.29 -3.10
N ILE A 439 10.30 24.32 -2.45
CA ILE A 439 10.48 25.66 -3.02
C ILE A 439 11.58 25.65 -4.09
N HIS A 440 12.81 25.36 -3.68
CA HIS A 440 13.97 25.30 -4.58
C HIS A 440 15.09 24.46 -3.94
N SER A 441 15.82 23.67 -4.76
CA SER A 441 16.89 22.79 -4.26
C SER A 441 17.99 23.57 -3.54
N ALA A 442 18.36 24.77 -4.02
CA ALA A 442 19.37 25.62 -3.37
C ALA A 442 18.90 26.16 -2.00
N ILE A 443 17.61 26.39 -1.80
CA ILE A 443 17.04 26.80 -0.51
C ILE A 443 17.05 25.60 0.43
N GLY A 444 16.63 24.43 -0.06
CA GLY A 444 16.65 23.19 0.71
C GLY A 444 18.04 22.84 1.20
N SER A 445 19.05 22.85 0.34
CA SER A 445 20.45 22.53 0.69
C SER A 445 21.08 23.48 1.72
N LYS A 446 20.59 24.70 1.83
CA LYS A 446 21.08 25.72 2.78
C LYS A 446 20.17 25.91 4.01
N CYS A 447 19.16 25.08 4.17
CA CYS A 447 18.17 25.19 5.24
C CYS A 447 18.81 24.92 6.61
N ILE A 448 18.63 25.83 7.56
CA ILE A 448 19.06 25.66 8.96
C ILE A 448 17.87 25.55 9.93
N GLY A 449 16.67 25.94 9.51
CA GLY A 449 15.45 25.90 10.28
C GLY A 449 14.32 26.60 9.56
N ALA A 450 13.19 26.71 10.21
CA ALA A 450 12.04 27.44 9.69
C ALA A 450 11.29 28.18 10.80
N LYS A 451 10.49 29.18 10.42
CA LYS A 451 9.43 29.71 11.28
C LYS A 451 8.10 29.16 10.80
N VAL A 452 7.42 28.43 11.67
CA VAL A 452 6.06 27.92 11.43
C VAL A 452 5.10 28.72 12.31
N ASN A 453 4.14 29.40 11.68
CA ASN A 453 3.20 30.29 12.38
C ASN A 453 3.95 31.28 13.31
N HIS A 454 5.01 31.91 12.78
CA HIS A 454 5.91 32.84 13.46
C HIS A 454 6.77 32.24 14.60
N LYS A 455 6.73 30.92 14.86
CA LYS A 455 7.57 30.24 15.85
C LYS A 455 8.74 29.55 15.17
N LEU A 456 9.95 29.74 15.72
CA LEU A 456 11.14 29.06 15.22
C LEU A 456 11.06 27.54 15.51
N VAL A 457 11.32 26.74 14.50
CA VAL A 457 11.28 25.28 14.58
C VAL A 457 12.49 24.66 13.87
N PRO A 458 12.94 23.45 14.28
CA PRO A 458 14.01 22.73 13.60
C PRO A 458 13.56 22.22 12.22
N ILE A 459 14.54 21.83 11.38
CA ILE A 459 14.32 21.34 10.02
C ILE A 459 13.41 20.10 9.95
N GLY A 460 13.47 19.22 10.97
CA GLY A 460 12.66 18.00 11.08
C GLY A 460 11.25 18.20 11.65
N HIS A 461 10.83 19.46 11.90
CA HIS A 461 9.48 19.75 12.40
C HIS A 461 8.41 19.32 11.41
N LYS A 462 7.47 18.45 11.85
CA LYS A 462 6.37 17.95 11.03
C LYS A 462 5.29 19.02 10.85
N LEU A 463 4.97 19.30 9.61
CA LEU A 463 4.00 20.30 9.20
C LEU A 463 2.57 19.79 9.27
N LYS A 464 1.62 20.73 9.48
CA LYS A 464 0.18 20.49 9.50
C LYS A 464 -0.50 21.35 8.44
N SER A 465 -1.67 20.90 8.00
CA SER A 465 -2.50 21.72 7.09
C SER A 465 -2.86 23.05 7.74
N GLY A 466 -2.67 24.14 7.02
CA GLY A 466 -2.89 25.50 7.51
C GLY A 466 -1.63 26.22 8.02
N ASP A 467 -0.49 25.52 8.16
CA ASP A 467 0.75 26.15 8.62
C ASP A 467 1.30 27.16 7.61
N GLN A 468 1.69 28.34 8.09
CA GLN A 468 2.47 29.32 7.34
C GLN A 468 3.96 29.13 7.64
N ILE A 469 4.80 29.00 6.58
CA ILE A 469 6.18 28.57 6.72
C ILE A 469 7.14 29.56 6.06
N GLU A 470 8.10 30.07 6.84
CA GLU A 470 9.23 30.88 6.37
C GLU A 470 10.52 30.09 6.60
N ILE A 471 11.30 29.83 5.52
CA ILE A 471 12.56 29.06 5.59
C ILE A 471 13.71 29.98 5.97
N ILE A 472 14.55 29.50 6.88
CA ILE A 472 15.78 30.19 7.30
C ILE A 472 16.97 29.44 6.69
N THR A 473 17.83 30.17 5.98
CA THR A 473 18.97 29.59 5.26
C THR A 473 20.31 30.17 5.72
N SER A 474 21.39 29.38 5.55
CA SER A 474 22.77 29.83 5.77
C SER A 474 23.66 29.33 4.61
N ASN A 475 24.54 30.21 4.10
CA ASN A 475 25.49 29.85 3.07
C ASN A 475 26.56 28.84 3.52
N LYS A 476 26.72 28.65 4.83
CA LYS A 476 27.66 27.68 5.44
C LYS A 476 27.04 26.30 5.57
N GLN A 477 25.70 26.17 5.48
CA GLN A 477 25.03 24.91 5.63
C GLN A 477 25.13 24.06 4.37
N LYS A 478 25.32 22.73 4.60
CA LYS A 478 25.30 21.70 3.58
C LYS A 478 24.45 20.51 4.07
N PRO A 479 23.86 19.73 3.14
CA PRO A 479 23.15 18.50 3.51
C PRO A 479 24.07 17.50 4.21
N THR A 480 23.53 16.79 5.22
CA THR A 480 24.20 15.70 5.93
C THR A 480 23.36 14.42 5.80
N GLU A 481 23.96 13.25 6.10
CA GLU A 481 23.27 11.97 6.02
C GLU A 481 22.02 11.92 6.94
N ASP A 482 22.10 12.54 8.11
CA ASP A 482 20.99 12.62 9.08
C ASP A 482 19.73 13.29 8.49
N TRP A 483 19.90 14.16 7.48
CA TRP A 483 18.77 14.79 6.81
C TRP A 483 17.87 13.82 6.09
N LEU A 484 18.41 12.68 5.63
CA LEU A 484 17.63 11.63 4.96
C LEU A 484 16.56 11.02 5.89
N SER A 485 16.85 10.97 7.19
CA SER A 485 15.89 10.50 8.20
C SER A 485 14.79 11.52 8.50
N SER A 486 15.06 12.80 8.24
CA SER A 486 14.19 13.93 8.55
C SER A 486 13.22 14.29 7.42
N VAL A 487 13.38 13.73 6.21
CA VAL A 487 12.55 14.04 5.04
C VAL A 487 11.66 12.88 4.61
N VAL A 488 10.49 13.21 4.08
CA VAL A 488 9.50 12.26 3.59
C VAL A 488 9.41 12.27 2.07
N THR A 489 9.57 13.45 1.43
CA THR A 489 9.37 13.58 -0.01
C THR A 489 10.53 12.99 -0.81
N ALA A 490 10.22 12.27 -1.91
CA ALA A 490 11.21 11.72 -2.84
C ALA A 490 12.13 12.81 -3.40
N LYS A 491 11.58 14.01 -3.72
CA LYS A 491 12.35 15.15 -4.21
C LYS A 491 13.43 15.57 -3.23
N ALA A 492 13.09 15.73 -1.93
CA ALA A 492 14.08 16.10 -0.92
C ALA A 492 15.14 15.01 -0.75
N LYS A 493 14.74 13.74 -0.65
CA LYS A 493 15.66 12.59 -0.52
C LYS A 493 16.65 12.53 -1.67
N ASN A 494 16.18 12.63 -2.92
CA ASN A 494 17.02 12.55 -4.08
C ASN A 494 18.03 13.72 -4.14
N ARG A 495 17.56 14.93 -3.86
CA ARG A 495 18.46 16.12 -3.85
C ARG A 495 19.49 16.06 -2.73
N ILE A 496 19.15 15.50 -1.57
CA ILE A 496 20.12 15.26 -0.49
C ILE A 496 21.13 14.20 -0.91
N LYS A 497 20.69 13.06 -1.49
CA LYS A 497 21.58 12.02 -1.99
C LYS A 497 22.54 12.55 -3.07
N ASP A 498 22.03 13.33 -4.03
CA ASP A 498 22.84 13.97 -5.09
C ASP A 498 23.91 14.88 -4.48
N ALA A 499 23.53 15.74 -3.53
CA ALA A 499 24.46 16.65 -2.87
C ALA A 499 25.54 15.91 -2.07
N LEU A 500 25.17 14.83 -1.36
CA LEU A 500 26.12 13.97 -0.64
C LEU A 500 27.06 13.24 -1.61
N LYS A 501 26.55 12.74 -2.74
CA LYS A 501 27.36 12.08 -3.80
C LYS A 501 28.36 13.05 -4.41
N GLU A 502 27.92 14.29 -4.69
CA GLU A 502 28.79 15.33 -5.22
C GLU A 502 29.87 15.76 -4.22
N GLU A 503 29.53 15.91 -2.94
CA GLU A 503 30.53 16.22 -1.90
C GLU A 503 31.53 15.07 -1.74
N LYS A 504 31.05 13.82 -1.75
CA LYS A 504 31.90 12.63 -1.72
C LYS A 504 32.85 12.58 -2.93
N ARG A 505 32.39 12.96 -4.12
CA ARG A 505 33.24 13.05 -5.34
C ARG A 505 34.34 14.07 -5.16
N LYS A 506 34.04 15.27 -4.64
CA LYS A 506 35.02 16.33 -4.40
C LYS A 506 36.11 15.89 -3.40
N ILE A 507 35.71 15.21 -2.33
CA ILE A 507 36.66 14.67 -1.33
C ILE A 507 37.50 13.52 -1.94
N ALA A 508 36.88 12.69 -2.78
CA ALA A 508 37.52 11.55 -3.42
C ALA A 508 38.61 11.95 -4.43
N GLU A 509 38.59 13.18 -4.98
CA GLU A 509 39.67 13.72 -5.86
C GLU A 509 41.01 13.72 -5.12
N ASP A 510 41.05 14.15 -3.86
CA ASP A 510 42.24 14.11 -3.05
C ASP A 510 42.69 12.65 -2.78
N GLY A 511 41.74 11.75 -2.56
CA GLY A 511 42.01 10.33 -2.37
C GLY A 511 42.53 9.64 -3.64
N LYS A 512 42.05 10.04 -4.79
CA LYS A 512 42.57 9.58 -6.09
C LYS A 512 44.07 9.94 -6.23
N TYR A 513 44.45 11.16 -5.91
CA TYR A 513 45.83 11.57 -5.90
C TYR A 513 46.72 10.78 -4.91
N ILE A 514 46.16 10.48 -3.71
CA ILE A 514 46.83 9.64 -2.71
C ILE A 514 47.03 8.23 -3.26
N ALA A 515 46.02 7.62 -3.88
CA ALA A 515 46.09 6.30 -4.47
C ALA A 515 47.12 6.23 -5.58
N GLU A 516 47.12 7.19 -6.49
CA GLU A 516 48.06 7.31 -7.61
C GLU A 516 49.52 7.37 -7.08
N LYS A 517 49.79 8.21 -6.11
CA LYS A 517 51.10 8.35 -5.48
C LYS A 517 51.58 7.06 -4.80
N LYS A 518 50.68 6.35 -4.08
CA LYS A 518 51.03 5.11 -3.41
C LYS A 518 51.25 3.95 -4.40
N LEU A 519 50.42 3.83 -5.44
CA LEU A 519 50.62 2.81 -6.47
C LEU A 519 51.97 3.05 -7.21
N HIS A 520 52.28 4.28 -7.59
CA HIS A 520 53.57 4.61 -8.16
C HIS A 520 54.75 4.30 -7.23
N ALA A 521 54.64 4.57 -5.95
CA ALA A 521 55.67 4.23 -4.99
C ALA A 521 55.86 2.70 -4.82
N PHE A 522 54.80 1.93 -5.08
CA PHE A 522 54.82 0.46 -5.08
C PHE A 522 55.35 -0.10 -6.42
N GLY A 523 55.47 0.73 -7.48
CA GLY A 523 55.88 0.32 -8.80
C GLY A 523 54.73 -0.12 -9.72
N ALA A 524 53.47 0.07 -9.35
CA ALA A 524 52.27 -0.25 -10.12
C ALA A 524 51.75 0.99 -10.84
N SER A 525 51.17 0.81 -12.05
CA SER A 525 50.50 1.89 -12.76
C SER A 525 49.11 2.18 -12.15
N PHE A 526 48.67 3.44 -12.29
CA PHE A 526 47.31 3.85 -11.93
C PHE A 526 46.34 3.45 -13.05
N SER A 527 46.03 2.15 -13.12
CA SER A 527 45.13 1.56 -14.13
C SER A 527 43.81 1.17 -13.50
N GLN A 528 42.75 1.15 -14.33
CA GLN A 528 41.42 0.70 -13.85
C GLN A 528 41.46 -0.72 -13.25
N GLN A 529 42.27 -1.60 -13.84
CA GLN A 529 42.43 -2.99 -13.37
C GLN A 529 43.03 -3.04 -11.97
N ASN A 530 44.10 -2.28 -11.70
CA ASN A 530 44.73 -2.22 -10.38
C ASN A 530 43.80 -1.61 -9.32
N ILE A 531 42.95 -0.64 -9.72
CA ILE A 531 41.95 -0.04 -8.85
C ILE A 531 40.84 -1.05 -8.52
N ASP A 532 40.37 -1.80 -9.53
CA ASP A 532 39.32 -2.81 -9.35
C ASP A 532 39.81 -3.95 -8.42
N GLU A 533 41.07 -4.36 -8.52
CA GLU A 533 41.71 -5.32 -7.59
C GLU A 533 41.73 -4.78 -6.16
N LEU A 534 42.08 -3.52 -5.94
CA LEU A 534 42.04 -2.89 -4.62
C LEU A 534 40.62 -2.78 -4.09
N VAL A 535 39.65 -2.40 -4.93
CA VAL A 535 38.23 -2.34 -4.57
C VAL A 535 37.71 -3.72 -4.14
N ALA A 536 38.08 -4.78 -4.90
CA ALA A 536 37.72 -6.15 -4.56
C ALA A 536 38.38 -6.63 -3.25
N PHE A 537 39.67 -6.33 -3.06
CA PHE A 537 40.42 -6.70 -1.84
C PHE A 537 39.81 -6.09 -0.58
N TYR A 538 39.52 -4.78 -0.61
CA TYR A 538 38.90 -4.07 0.50
C TYR A 538 37.37 -4.27 0.58
N LYS A 539 36.78 -5.07 -0.34
CA LYS A 539 35.32 -5.34 -0.43
C LYS A 539 34.47 -4.06 -0.47
N LEU A 540 34.94 -3.09 -1.22
CA LEU A 540 34.26 -1.80 -1.37
C LEU A 540 33.25 -1.83 -2.53
N PRO A 541 32.16 -1.03 -2.45
CA PRO A 541 31.14 -1.00 -3.50
C PRO A 541 31.60 -0.39 -4.81
N SER A 542 32.56 0.56 -4.77
CA SER A 542 33.02 1.27 -5.96
C SER A 542 34.40 1.88 -5.79
N PRO A 543 35.11 2.23 -6.89
CA PRO A 543 36.36 3.02 -6.86
C PRO A 543 36.23 4.36 -6.13
N LEU A 544 35.05 4.99 -6.22
CA LEU A 544 34.75 6.25 -5.52
C LEU A 544 34.84 6.06 -3.99
N ASP A 545 34.37 4.92 -3.48
CA ASP A 545 34.44 4.59 -2.05
C ASP A 545 35.90 4.43 -1.60
N LEU A 546 36.71 3.75 -2.39
CA LEU A 546 38.14 3.59 -2.14
C LEU A 546 38.82 4.96 -2.01
N PHE A 547 38.65 5.84 -2.99
CA PHE A 547 39.27 7.16 -3.00
C PHE A 547 38.75 8.04 -1.84
N TYR A 548 37.45 7.99 -1.56
CA TYR A 548 36.87 8.70 -0.42
C TYR A 548 37.49 8.28 0.91
N LEU A 549 37.57 6.97 1.18
CA LEU A 549 38.14 6.43 2.41
C LEU A 549 39.65 6.76 2.56
N LEU A 550 40.37 6.80 1.45
CA LEU A 550 41.76 7.26 1.43
C LEU A 550 41.91 8.74 1.79
N ALA A 551 41.03 9.59 1.23
CA ALA A 551 41.06 11.04 1.47
C ALA A 551 40.78 11.37 2.96
N ILE A 552 39.77 10.71 3.56
CA ILE A 552 39.44 10.91 4.98
C ILE A 552 40.31 10.12 5.96
N LYS A 553 41.38 9.45 5.43
CA LYS A 553 42.36 8.66 6.20
C LYS A 553 41.76 7.52 7.02
N GLN A 554 40.61 7.01 6.64
CA GLN A 554 40.01 5.80 7.22
C GLN A 554 40.54 4.51 6.59
N LEU A 555 41.12 4.59 5.41
CA LEU A 555 41.82 3.53 4.74
C LEU A 555 43.27 3.98 4.51
N ASP A 556 44.22 3.07 4.72
CA ASP A 556 45.63 3.27 4.34
C ASP A 556 46.08 2.05 3.52
N LEU A 557 46.65 2.28 2.33
CA LEU A 557 47.13 1.20 1.45
C LEU A 557 48.42 0.55 1.98
N LYS A 558 48.53 0.31 3.28
CA LYS A 558 49.67 -0.41 3.89
C LYS A 558 49.71 -1.87 3.47
N GLU A 559 48.59 -2.43 3.13
CA GLU A 559 48.40 -3.83 2.74
C GLU A 559 48.77 -4.08 1.26
N LEU A 560 49.30 -3.09 0.52
CA LEU A 560 49.90 -3.29 -0.80
C LEU A 560 51.01 -4.36 -0.77
N ASN A 561 51.66 -4.59 0.40
CA ASN A 561 52.63 -5.68 0.60
C ASN A 561 52.03 -7.09 0.45
N GLU A 562 50.71 -7.23 0.44
CA GLU A 562 50.04 -8.50 0.17
C GLU A 562 49.85 -8.77 -1.32
N PHE A 563 50.25 -7.83 -2.19
CA PHE A 563 50.20 -7.95 -3.63
C PHE A 563 51.60 -8.14 -4.23
N GLU A 564 51.69 -8.97 -5.28
CA GLU A 564 52.88 -9.15 -6.11
C GLU A 564 52.65 -8.46 -7.48
N LEU A 565 53.72 -7.83 -8.00
CA LEU A 565 53.64 -7.22 -9.32
C LEU A 565 53.98 -8.25 -10.41
N LYS A 566 53.01 -8.53 -11.28
CA LYS A 566 53.24 -9.27 -12.53
C LYS A 566 53.18 -8.30 -13.71
N GLY A 567 54.40 -7.79 -14.09
CA GLY A 567 54.51 -6.67 -15.01
C GLY A 567 54.02 -5.42 -14.32
N ASP A 568 52.91 -4.84 -14.79
CA ASP A 568 52.30 -3.58 -14.31
C ASP A 568 50.99 -3.83 -13.51
N ARG A 569 50.66 -5.11 -13.22
CA ARG A 569 49.40 -5.52 -12.56
C ARG A 569 49.67 -5.97 -11.15
N LEU A 570 48.72 -5.58 -10.27
CA LEU A 570 48.62 -6.10 -8.92
C LEU A 570 47.93 -7.46 -8.93
N GLU A 571 48.60 -8.52 -8.42
CA GLU A 571 48.00 -9.81 -8.14
C GLU A 571 48.16 -10.13 -6.65
N LEU A 572 47.07 -10.61 -6.03
CA LEU A 572 47.10 -11.00 -4.61
C LEU A 572 48.02 -12.22 -4.42
N ILE A 573 48.96 -12.13 -3.47
CA ILE A 573 49.81 -13.27 -3.13
C ILE A 573 48.92 -14.36 -2.52
N LYS A 574 48.68 -15.43 -3.27
CA LYS A 574 47.97 -16.61 -2.78
C LYS A 574 48.82 -17.34 -1.77
N PHE A 575 48.76 -16.97 -0.51
CA PHE A 575 49.27 -17.84 0.54
C PHE A 575 48.48 -19.14 0.50
N LYS A 576 49.15 -20.25 0.14
CA LYS A 576 48.67 -21.61 0.45
C LYS A 576 48.51 -21.65 1.97
N LYS A 577 47.28 -21.67 2.47
CA LYS A 577 47.00 -22.03 3.86
C LYS A 577 47.66 -23.39 4.11
N PRO A 578 48.55 -23.55 5.11
CA PRO A 578 48.96 -24.87 5.54
C PRO A 578 47.72 -25.63 5.97
N GLU A 579 47.56 -26.85 5.49
CA GLU A 579 46.59 -27.81 6.03
C GLU A 579 46.91 -27.98 7.52
N VAL A 580 46.14 -27.38 8.39
CA VAL A 580 46.15 -27.64 9.81
C VAL A 580 45.44 -28.96 10.02
N GLU A 581 46.22 -30.00 10.30
CA GLU A 581 45.73 -31.28 10.80
C GLU A 581 44.75 -31.00 11.97
N LYS A 582 43.60 -31.63 11.87
CA LYS A 582 42.57 -31.66 12.91
C LYS A 582 43.13 -32.43 14.12
N THR A 583 43.71 -31.75 15.08
CA THR A 583 43.84 -32.32 16.44
C THR A 583 42.54 -32.01 17.18
N ALA A 584 41.89 -33.07 17.57
CA ALA A 584 40.69 -33.08 18.41
C ALA A 584 41.00 -32.47 19.79
N GLY A 585 40.15 -31.54 20.21
CA GLY A 585 40.22 -30.94 21.57
C GLY A 585 38.94 -30.18 21.88
N SER A 586 37.94 -30.91 22.30
CA SER A 586 36.84 -30.63 23.25
C SER A 586 36.42 -29.18 23.52
N GLY A 587 35.20 -28.91 23.19
CA GLY A 587 34.46 -27.73 23.62
C GLY A 587 33.15 -27.61 22.85
N LYS A 588 32.39 -28.71 22.72
CA LYS A 588 31.03 -28.66 22.19
C LYS A 588 30.10 -28.05 23.24
N VAL A 589 29.58 -26.87 22.96
CA VAL A 589 28.28 -26.52 23.46
C VAL A 589 27.30 -26.97 22.39
N ASP A 590 26.69 -28.10 22.61
CA ASP A 590 25.61 -28.67 21.84
C ASP A 590 24.34 -27.84 22.09
N ASP A 591 24.01 -26.89 21.23
CA ASP A 591 22.67 -26.35 21.09
C ASP A 591 21.96 -27.05 19.94
N LYS A 592 21.81 -28.38 20.07
CA LYS A 592 20.80 -29.13 19.31
C LYS A 592 19.44 -28.93 19.95
N LYS A 593 18.73 -27.93 19.50
CA LYS A 593 17.29 -27.79 19.73
C LYS A 593 16.57 -28.60 18.68
N ASP A 594 16.16 -29.82 19.05
CA ASP A 594 15.31 -30.68 18.24
C ASP A 594 13.86 -30.14 18.25
N THR A 595 13.61 -29.12 17.46
CA THR A 595 12.25 -28.70 17.10
C THR A 595 11.96 -29.21 15.72
N GLU A 596 11.17 -30.30 15.61
CA GLU A 596 10.81 -30.85 14.30
C GLU A 596 9.82 -29.94 13.59
N LEU A 597 10.25 -29.25 12.55
CA LEU A 597 9.41 -28.61 11.54
C LEU A 597 9.34 -29.52 10.30
N VAL A 598 8.15 -29.62 9.71
CA VAL A 598 7.97 -30.30 8.42
C VAL A 598 8.03 -29.24 7.32
N ILE A 599 9.04 -29.33 6.45
CA ILE A 599 9.31 -28.40 5.36
C ILE A 599 9.18 -29.18 4.06
N PHE A 600 8.38 -28.70 3.10
CA PHE A 600 8.05 -29.41 1.85
C PHE A 600 7.48 -30.82 2.00
N GLY A 601 6.96 -31.17 3.18
CA GLY A 601 6.45 -32.52 3.46
C GLY A 601 7.49 -33.50 4.04
N GLU A 602 8.74 -33.08 4.20
CA GLU A 602 9.83 -33.87 4.80
C GLU A 602 10.22 -33.33 6.18
N LYS A 603 10.73 -34.19 7.07
CA LYS A 603 11.23 -33.80 8.39
C LYS A 603 12.50 -32.97 8.25
N SER A 604 12.66 -31.95 9.10
CA SER A 604 13.66 -30.88 8.99
C SER A 604 15.09 -31.25 9.39
N ASP A 605 15.44 -32.51 9.59
CA ASP A 605 16.75 -32.95 10.13
C ASP A 605 17.97 -32.47 9.32
N LYS A 606 17.76 -31.89 8.14
CA LYS A 606 18.82 -31.42 7.22
C LYS A 606 18.76 -29.91 6.88
N ILE A 607 17.80 -29.16 7.40
CA ILE A 607 17.62 -27.74 7.01
C ILE A 607 17.83 -26.84 8.25
N MET A 608 18.86 -26.00 8.22
CA MET A 608 19.06 -24.98 9.25
C MET A 608 17.98 -23.90 9.11
N TYR A 609 17.20 -23.68 10.17
CA TYR A 609 16.21 -22.63 10.26
C TYR A 609 16.34 -21.81 11.53
N THR A 610 15.81 -20.59 11.52
CA THR A 610 15.70 -19.70 12.68
C THR A 610 14.27 -19.18 12.82
N LEU A 611 13.84 -18.92 14.05
CA LEU A 611 12.52 -18.32 14.30
C LEU A 611 12.59 -16.79 14.08
N GLY A 612 11.57 -16.22 13.44
CA GLY A 612 11.51 -14.79 13.15
C GLY A 612 11.41 -13.95 14.42
N ASN A 613 12.39 -13.09 14.67
CA ASN A 613 12.42 -12.23 15.86
C ASN A 613 11.23 -11.26 15.95
N CYS A 614 10.63 -10.88 14.80
CA CYS A 614 9.51 -9.95 14.73
C CYS A 614 8.17 -10.53 15.19
N CYS A 615 8.03 -11.87 15.27
CA CYS A 615 6.76 -12.52 15.62
C CYS A 615 6.91 -13.72 16.55
N LYS A 616 8.12 -14.22 16.77
CA LYS A 616 8.45 -15.33 17.66
C LYS A 616 7.38 -16.44 17.63
N PRO A 617 7.30 -17.19 16.50
CA PRO A 617 6.29 -18.23 16.33
C PRO A 617 6.50 -19.35 17.36
N ILE A 618 5.39 -19.92 17.84
CA ILE A 618 5.37 -21.06 18.76
C ILE A 618 4.68 -22.24 18.08
N PRO A 619 4.91 -23.50 18.51
CA PRO A 619 4.20 -24.65 17.97
C PRO A 619 2.69 -24.47 18.04
N GLY A 620 2.00 -24.83 16.95
CA GLY A 620 0.56 -24.63 16.79
C GLY A 620 0.18 -23.29 16.13
N ASP A 621 1.07 -22.31 16.04
CA ASP A 621 0.85 -21.13 15.20
C ASP A 621 0.82 -21.53 13.71
N ASP A 622 0.00 -20.88 12.92
CA ASP A 622 0.08 -20.98 11.46
C ASP A 622 1.35 -20.26 10.97
N VAL A 623 2.26 -21.02 10.38
CA VAL A 623 3.60 -20.53 10.01
C VAL A 623 3.93 -20.72 8.53
N PHE A 624 4.86 -19.91 8.04
CA PHE A 624 5.53 -20.09 6.78
C PHE A 624 7.03 -19.86 6.94
N GLY A 625 7.83 -20.56 6.14
CA GLY A 625 9.26 -20.35 6.07
C GLY A 625 9.61 -19.30 5.02
N PHE A 626 10.60 -18.45 5.32
CA PHE A 626 11.13 -17.47 4.39
C PHE A 626 12.62 -17.68 4.16
N VAL A 627 13.02 -17.98 2.91
CA VAL A 627 14.42 -18.20 2.55
C VAL A 627 15.16 -16.89 2.40
N THR A 628 16.19 -16.67 3.22
CA THR A 628 17.06 -15.48 3.18
C THR A 628 18.39 -15.78 2.50
N THR A 629 19.01 -14.77 1.89
CA THR A 629 20.29 -14.91 1.18
C THR A 629 21.52 -15.10 2.09
N GLY A 630 21.38 -14.96 3.41
CA GLY A 630 22.54 -15.05 4.33
C GLY A 630 22.29 -15.81 5.61
N LYS A 631 21.04 -15.96 6.06
CA LYS A 631 20.67 -16.59 7.34
C LYS A 631 19.87 -17.90 7.19
N GLY A 632 19.77 -18.44 5.98
CA GLY A 632 18.99 -19.65 5.71
C GLY A 632 17.46 -19.41 5.77
N LEU A 633 16.72 -20.36 6.29
CA LEU A 633 15.26 -20.33 6.40
C LEU A 633 14.82 -19.65 7.71
N ILE A 634 13.99 -18.61 7.62
CA ILE A 634 13.40 -17.96 8.79
C ILE A 634 11.90 -18.27 8.84
N ILE A 635 11.43 -18.75 9.98
CA ILE A 635 10.04 -19.11 10.21
C ILE A 635 9.26 -17.91 10.78
N HIS A 636 8.17 -17.53 10.12
CA HIS A 636 7.28 -16.47 10.55
C HIS A 636 5.85 -16.97 10.75
N ARG A 637 5.08 -16.32 11.62
CA ARG A 637 3.63 -16.52 11.69
C ARG A 637 2.95 -15.91 10.46
N THR A 638 1.88 -16.53 9.99
CA THR A 638 1.10 -16.03 8.85
C THR A 638 0.46 -14.65 9.13
N ASN A 639 0.15 -14.35 10.39
CA ASN A 639 -0.39 -13.06 10.85
C ASN A 639 0.67 -12.09 11.37
N CYS A 640 1.95 -12.34 11.13
CA CYS A 640 3.04 -11.44 11.49
C CYS A 640 2.92 -10.09 10.74
N PRO A 641 3.19 -8.95 11.39
CA PRO A 641 3.19 -7.64 10.71
C PRO A 641 4.09 -7.59 9.47
N ASN A 642 5.20 -8.35 9.47
CA ASN A 642 6.09 -8.48 8.33
C ASN A 642 5.65 -9.57 7.33
N ALA A 643 4.75 -10.50 7.70
CA ALA A 643 4.31 -11.59 6.83
C ALA A 643 3.68 -11.08 5.54
N THR A 644 2.79 -10.12 5.66
CA THR A 644 2.13 -9.53 4.51
C THR A 644 3.12 -8.89 3.54
N ARG A 645 4.16 -8.23 4.07
CA ARG A 645 5.25 -7.67 3.27
C ARG A 645 6.12 -8.76 2.65
N LEU A 646 6.49 -9.79 3.42
CA LEU A 646 7.33 -10.90 2.96
C LEU A 646 6.59 -11.75 1.90
N LEU A 647 5.30 -12.03 2.11
CA LEU A 647 4.45 -12.76 1.18
C LEU A 647 4.21 -11.99 -0.12
N SER A 648 3.99 -10.66 -0.01
CA SER A 648 3.74 -9.80 -1.17
C SER A 648 5.01 -9.45 -1.96
N SER A 649 6.15 -9.25 -1.24
CA SER A 649 7.40 -8.82 -1.89
C SER A 649 8.30 -9.99 -2.31
N HIS A 650 8.17 -11.17 -1.67
CA HIS A 650 9.11 -12.27 -1.82
C HIS A 650 8.43 -13.64 -1.81
N GLY A 651 7.22 -13.73 -2.38
CA GLY A 651 6.41 -14.97 -2.37
C GLY A 651 7.11 -16.22 -2.89
N HIS A 652 8.08 -16.08 -3.81
CA HIS A 652 8.90 -17.19 -4.32
C HIS A 652 9.93 -17.72 -3.31
N ARG A 653 10.25 -16.96 -2.25
CA ARG A 653 11.11 -17.38 -1.13
C ARG A 653 10.30 -17.96 0.03
N VAL A 654 8.99 -18.02 -0.11
CA VAL A 654 8.09 -18.55 0.89
C VAL A 654 7.94 -20.04 0.73
N VAL A 655 8.24 -20.74 1.80
CA VAL A 655 8.18 -22.20 1.90
C VAL A 655 7.05 -22.57 2.83
N LYS A 656 6.21 -23.50 2.40
CA LYS A 656 5.13 -24.03 3.24
C LYS A 656 5.74 -24.85 4.38
N THR A 657 5.49 -24.45 5.61
CA THR A 657 6.00 -25.10 6.82
C THR A 657 4.86 -25.42 7.77
N LYS A 658 4.97 -26.52 8.51
CA LYS A 658 4.05 -26.91 9.57
C LYS A 658 4.83 -27.40 10.78
N TRP A 659 4.31 -27.17 11.99
CA TRP A 659 4.87 -27.74 13.20
C TRP A 659 4.61 -29.24 13.27
N ALA A 660 5.64 -30.00 13.67
CA ALA A 660 5.45 -31.36 14.17
C ALA A 660 5.16 -31.29 15.68
N LYS A 661 4.32 -32.16 16.18
CA LYS A 661 3.95 -32.17 17.60
C LYS A 661 5.14 -32.68 18.44
N ASN A 662 5.80 -31.77 19.17
CA ASN A 662 6.76 -32.15 20.22
C ASN A 662 6.57 -31.24 21.44
N LYS A 663 6.46 -31.81 22.65
CA LYS A 663 6.07 -31.11 23.88
C LYS A 663 7.26 -30.70 24.79
N GLU A 664 8.48 -30.90 24.38
CA GLU A 664 9.64 -30.76 25.30
C GLU A 664 10.31 -29.38 25.31
N ILE A 665 9.92 -28.47 24.43
CA ILE A 665 10.58 -27.14 24.31
C ILE A 665 9.59 -26.02 24.64
N SER A 666 10.03 -25.04 25.43
CA SER A 666 9.23 -23.85 25.78
C SER A 666 9.66 -22.63 24.98
N PHE A 667 8.70 -21.80 24.57
CA PHE A 667 8.87 -20.64 23.69
C PHE A 667 8.47 -19.35 24.40
N LEU A 668 9.30 -18.32 24.31
CA LEU A 668 9.03 -17.02 24.91
C LEU A 668 7.95 -16.27 24.12
N THR A 669 6.87 -15.86 24.81
CA THR A 669 5.77 -15.06 24.24
C THR A 669 5.43 -13.87 25.15
N GLY A 670 4.79 -12.83 24.58
CA GLY A 670 4.35 -11.63 25.30
C GLY A 670 2.85 -11.53 25.41
N LEU A 671 2.34 -11.20 26.60
CA LEU A 671 0.95 -10.90 26.86
C LEU A 671 0.79 -9.48 27.37
N ARG A 672 -0.17 -8.74 26.82
CA ARG A 672 -0.61 -7.45 27.34
C ARG A 672 -1.97 -7.62 27.99
N ILE A 673 -2.08 -7.17 29.23
CA ILE A 673 -3.27 -7.26 30.06
C ILE A 673 -3.68 -5.86 30.48
N THR A 674 -4.96 -5.51 30.31
CA THR A 674 -5.51 -4.27 30.84
C THR A 674 -6.71 -4.60 31.75
N GLY A 675 -6.85 -3.87 32.83
CA GLY A 675 -7.94 -4.11 33.79
C GLY A 675 -8.07 -2.99 34.83
N LEU A 676 -9.01 -3.15 35.74
CA LEU A 676 -9.19 -2.21 36.84
C LEU A 676 -8.06 -2.39 37.87
N ASP A 677 -7.49 -1.25 38.30
CA ASP A 677 -6.46 -1.24 39.33
C ASP A 677 -7.09 -1.47 40.70
N ASP A 678 -7.14 -2.74 41.11
CA ASP A 678 -7.71 -3.19 42.40
C ASP A 678 -6.67 -3.98 43.19
N VAL A 679 -6.76 -3.88 44.50
CA VAL A 679 -5.82 -4.56 45.42
C VAL A 679 -5.87 -6.08 45.21
N GLY A 680 -4.71 -6.67 44.92
CA GLY A 680 -4.56 -8.12 44.75
C GLY A 680 -4.76 -8.63 43.31
N VAL A 681 -5.10 -7.80 42.32
CA VAL A 681 -5.28 -8.24 40.92
C VAL A 681 -3.98 -8.86 40.37
N ILE A 682 -2.82 -8.26 40.61
CA ILE A 682 -1.53 -8.79 40.17
C ILE A 682 -1.22 -10.12 40.83
N HIS A 683 -1.55 -10.27 42.12
CA HIS A 683 -1.42 -11.55 42.83
C HIS A 683 -2.26 -12.63 42.18
N LYS A 684 -3.54 -12.34 41.85
CA LYS A 684 -4.43 -13.30 41.15
C LYS A 684 -3.86 -13.71 39.78
N ILE A 685 -3.32 -12.76 39.03
CA ILE A 685 -2.69 -13.00 37.71
C ILE A 685 -1.46 -13.90 37.86
N THR A 686 -0.54 -13.57 38.77
CA THR A 686 0.70 -14.33 38.98
C THR A 686 0.43 -15.72 39.56
N ASN A 687 -0.54 -15.85 40.45
CA ASN A 687 -0.94 -17.13 41.02
C ASN A 687 -1.57 -18.04 39.95
N LEU A 688 -2.45 -17.51 39.10
CA LEU A 688 -3.02 -18.25 37.98
C LEU A 688 -1.94 -18.75 37.01
N ILE A 689 -0.98 -17.88 36.64
CA ILE A 689 0.09 -18.22 35.66
C ILE A 689 1.06 -19.25 36.27
N SER A 690 1.67 -18.92 37.40
CA SER A 690 2.76 -19.72 37.97
C SER A 690 2.28 -20.78 38.94
N GLY A 691 1.17 -20.54 39.71
CA GLY A 691 0.60 -21.47 40.66
C GLY A 691 -0.26 -22.53 40.00
N ASP A 692 -1.32 -22.13 39.31
CA ASP A 692 -2.33 -23.06 38.77
C ASP A 692 -1.89 -23.69 37.45
N LEU A 693 -1.30 -22.91 36.54
CA LEU A 693 -0.92 -23.36 35.21
C LEU A 693 0.54 -23.80 35.13
N LYS A 694 1.36 -23.52 36.15
CA LYS A 694 2.79 -23.85 36.24
C LYS A 694 3.60 -23.28 35.06
N ILE A 695 3.15 -22.15 34.48
CA ILE A 695 3.82 -21.45 33.40
C ILE A 695 4.89 -20.53 33.98
N ASN A 696 6.10 -20.59 33.44
CA ASN A 696 7.22 -19.78 33.90
C ASN A 696 7.13 -18.37 33.37
N ILE A 697 7.15 -17.37 34.28
CA ILE A 697 7.17 -15.94 33.93
C ILE A 697 8.63 -15.48 33.79
N ASN A 698 8.98 -14.94 32.63
CA ASN A 698 10.29 -14.36 32.39
C ASN A 698 10.39 -12.91 32.89
N ALA A 699 9.35 -12.10 32.64
CA ALA A 699 9.30 -10.71 33.09
C ALA A 699 7.85 -10.25 33.23
N ILE A 700 7.58 -9.35 34.17
CA ILE A 700 6.32 -8.69 34.35
C ILE A 700 6.56 -7.18 34.58
N THR A 701 5.86 -6.34 33.87
CA THR A 701 5.86 -4.89 34.05
C THR A 701 4.43 -4.44 34.11
N VAL A 702 4.06 -3.69 35.15
CA VAL A 702 2.69 -3.20 35.35
C VAL A 702 2.75 -1.71 35.67
N GLU A 703 1.95 -0.94 34.97
CA GLU A 703 1.75 0.49 35.18
C GLU A 703 0.28 0.77 35.44
N ALA A 704 -0.01 1.51 36.50
CA ALA A 704 -1.38 1.91 36.83
C ALA A 704 -1.54 3.43 36.66
N LYS A 705 -2.62 3.83 35.99
CA LYS A 705 -3.03 5.22 35.79
C LYS A 705 -4.56 5.35 35.88
N GLU A 706 -5.03 6.31 36.64
CA GLU A 706 -6.45 6.69 36.70
C GLU A 706 -7.42 5.52 37.00
N GLY A 707 -7.00 4.57 37.86
CA GLY A 707 -7.81 3.43 38.24
C GLY A 707 -7.82 2.26 37.25
N VAL A 708 -7.01 2.33 36.21
CA VAL A 708 -6.79 1.25 35.25
C VAL A 708 -5.31 0.85 35.23
N PHE A 709 -5.01 -0.44 35.18
CA PHE A 709 -3.65 -0.91 35.00
C PHE A 709 -3.44 -1.46 33.57
N GLU A 710 -2.22 -1.28 33.06
CA GLU A 710 -1.69 -1.97 31.89
C GLU A 710 -0.49 -2.80 32.30
N GLY A 711 -0.55 -4.12 32.07
CA GLY A 711 0.51 -5.07 32.38
C GLY A 711 1.07 -5.72 31.12
N ASN A 712 2.39 -5.76 30.99
CA ASN A 712 3.11 -6.51 29.97
C ASN A 712 3.82 -7.70 30.64
N ILE A 713 3.45 -8.92 30.27
CA ILE A 713 4.00 -10.16 30.85
C ILE A 713 4.72 -10.93 29.75
N ARG A 714 5.98 -11.32 30.00
CA ARG A 714 6.73 -12.24 29.18
C ARG A 714 6.79 -13.59 29.87
N LEU A 715 6.41 -14.65 29.16
CA LEU A 715 6.33 -15.99 29.75
C LEU A 715 6.70 -17.07 28.74
N PHE A 716 6.97 -18.29 29.23
CA PHE A 716 7.33 -19.41 28.40
C PHE A 716 6.13 -20.38 28.27
N VAL A 717 5.73 -20.69 27.04
CA VAL A 717 4.67 -21.67 26.72
C VAL A 717 5.22 -22.73 25.78
N HIS A 718 4.63 -23.93 25.80
CA HIS A 718 5.06 -25.03 24.95
C HIS A 718 4.40 -24.96 23.56
N ASP A 719 3.14 -24.57 23.49
CA ASP A 719 2.37 -24.49 22.25
C ASP A 719 1.24 -23.44 22.33
N LYS A 720 0.53 -23.30 21.22
CA LYS A 720 -0.61 -22.39 21.10
C LYS A 720 -1.81 -22.81 21.96
N ASP A 721 -2.03 -24.11 22.14
CA ASP A 721 -3.16 -24.62 22.90
C ASP A 721 -3.00 -24.22 24.38
N GLU A 722 -1.78 -24.35 24.94
CA GLU A 722 -1.44 -23.88 26.30
C GLU A 722 -1.62 -22.37 26.44
N LEU A 723 -1.20 -21.61 25.43
CA LEU A 723 -1.38 -20.16 25.39
C LEU A 723 -2.88 -19.78 25.36
N ASP A 724 -3.69 -20.46 24.57
CA ASP A 724 -5.14 -20.19 24.45
C ASP A 724 -5.86 -20.52 25.75
N VAL A 725 -5.49 -21.60 26.45
CA VAL A 725 -6.00 -21.92 27.79
C VAL A 725 -5.67 -20.82 28.78
N LEU A 726 -4.43 -20.33 28.76
CA LEU A 726 -3.97 -19.22 29.61
C LEU A 726 -4.77 -17.95 29.34
N LEU A 727 -4.92 -17.56 28.06
CA LEU A 727 -5.67 -16.37 27.64
C LEU A 727 -7.12 -16.42 28.12
N ASN A 728 -7.78 -17.57 27.98
CA ASN A 728 -9.17 -17.74 28.38
C ASN A 728 -9.34 -17.67 29.91
N LYS A 729 -8.44 -18.28 30.66
CA LYS A 729 -8.45 -18.20 32.13
C LYS A 729 -8.16 -16.79 32.64
N LEU A 730 -7.23 -16.08 32.05
CA LEU A 730 -6.95 -14.67 32.39
C LEU A 730 -8.14 -13.77 32.11
N ARG A 731 -8.85 -13.97 31.01
CA ARG A 731 -10.07 -13.21 30.68
C ARG A 731 -11.24 -13.47 31.67
N SER A 732 -11.24 -14.62 32.33
CA SER A 732 -12.28 -14.96 33.33
C SER A 732 -12.00 -14.36 34.71
N LEU A 733 -10.84 -13.80 34.97
CA LEU A 733 -10.53 -13.18 36.26
C LEU A 733 -11.29 -11.86 36.43
N SER A 734 -11.87 -11.66 37.61
CA SER A 734 -12.52 -10.40 37.96
C SER A 734 -11.54 -9.23 37.96
N GLY A 735 -11.91 -8.14 37.30
CA GLY A 735 -11.10 -6.95 37.18
C GLY A 735 -10.23 -6.90 35.91
N ILE A 736 -10.15 -7.97 35.13
CA ILE A 736 -9.47 -7.97 33.82
C ILE A 736 -10.46 -7.55 32.74
N GLN A 737 -10.09 -6.56 31.95
CA GLN A 737 -10.90 -6.06 30.82
C GLN A 737 -10.44 -6.63 29.49
N LYS A 738 -9.11 -6.78 29.30
CA LYS A 738 -8.56 -7.22 28.02
C LYS A 738 -7.26 -7.99 28.22
N VAL A 739 -7.10 -9.08 27.46
CA VAL A 739 -5.86 -9.85 27.40
C VAL A 739 -5.55 -10.14 25.93
N GLN A 740 -4.32 -9.79 25.50
CA GLN A 740 -3.87 -9.97 24.12
C GLN A 740 -2.43 -10.46 24.09
N ARG A 741 -2.12 -11.33 23.12
CA ARG A 741 -0.73 -11.60 22.75
C ARG A 741 -0.17 -10.42 21.98
N TYR A 742 1.06 -9.99 22.30
CA TYR A 742 1.79 -8.97 21.55
C TYR A 742 3.15 -9.50 21.10
N ASP A 743 3.64 -8.95 20.00
CA ASP A 743 4.94 -9.32 19.45
C ASP A 743 6.04 -8.60 20.22
N LEU A 744 6.99 -9.36 20.77
CA LEU A 744 8.12 -8.82 21.50
C LEU A 744 9.04 -8.10 20.51
N GLU A 745 9.18 -6.79 20.64
CA GLU A 745 10.19 -6.00 19.93
C GLU A 745 11.57 -6.53 20.34
N GLY A 746 12.37 -6.90 19.33
CA GLY A 746 13.72 -7.44 19.50
C GLY A 746 14.75 -6.40 19.75
#